data_7ed7052b9e2bfbfbc0e5126636ca63fb
#
_entry.id   7ed7052b9e2bfbfbc0e5126636ca63fb
#
_cell.length_a   1.000
_cell.length_b   1.000
_cell.length_c   1.000
_cell.angle_alpha   90.00
_cell.angle_beta   90.00
_cell.angle_gamma   90.00
#
_symmetry.space_group_name_H-M   'P 1'
#
loop_
_entity.id
_entity.type
_entity.pdbx_description
1 polymer ?
#
loop_
_entity_poly.entity_id
_entity_poly.type
_entity_poly.pdbx_seq_one_letter_code
_entity_poly.pdbx_strand_id
1 'polypeptide(L)'
;MKTTTIFVISMLMAAFTFGEEPVDKVIQVTTTVTENPPAISFKWNQVPGNFDILIYRRIKNSTTWGNSIAQLPVSALSYTDVKVQTGVEYEYAIKAKYFMPIETYINAGIKCKETEYRGKLILLVDSTFVTDLQVELARYESDLIGDGWQVLRKNIARNASVQYVKSIIRDFYNSDPKNVNGVFLFGHIPVPYSGNEAYDGHIGEHDGAWPSDMYYGDMNEKLWSDKYINCTTSARSENWNVPGDGKFDVCILPATEVISLSIGRVDFHNLPAFSQSEAELLRNYLNKNHDFRHKIIDPKMQALVDDNFGILNNCGSLESFAISGWRNFSALLNFTNTKKGDFFNNTKDDSYIWSYGCGGGKFDSCVGIGNTADFVTQNPKTVFTALYGSRFGDWDSKDNFMRAALASNGWILTSCWAGRPHYTFHQMGMGETIGYCVRATQNNLNSSNYFTGLTNRGTHTSLLGDPTLRMHIVRPVKNLKSAVMPNKTVLLSWKPANDSIIGYYVYKLDKPTNKYIRITNSPVAVNYFVDYSPVTGNNCYMVRALKLSKVASGSYYNLSQGIFSTIRYKQPTPVLISRTNLLLKSGEIQSVETDNELNSEEEVTQANATIAKVADFADETLIYPNPSTGLFNISFGSTPVRQATIKIFDIQGKLLNELTFQNSTLERFDISTLPKGIYIVSGLIDGEKMSTKISLQ
;
A
#
# COMPACT_ATOMS: atom_id res chain seq x y z
N MET A 1 -56.73 -37.98 -6.88
CA MET A 1 -55.86 -37.43 -7.92
C MET A 1 -55.14 -36.15 -7.48
N LYS A 2 -54.56 -36.09 -6.32
CA LYS A 2 -53.82 -34.87 -5.85
C LYS A 2 -52.43 -35.18 -5.22
N THR A 3 -52.01 -36.44 -5.23
CA THR A 3 -50.77 -36.86 -4.52
C THR A 3 -49.62 -37.20 -5.45
N THR A 4 -49.85 -37.27 -6.77
CA THR A 4 -48.80 -37.71 -7.73
C THR A 4 -47.98 -36.55 -8.34
N THR A 5 -48.48 -35.30 -8.25
CA THR A 5 -47.85 -34.14 -8.87
C THR A 5 -46.72 -33.53 -8.00
N ILE A 6 -46.76 -33.72 -6.66
CA ILE A 6 -45.75 -33.22 -5.75
C ILE A 6 -44.47 -34.07 -5.79
N PHE A 7 -44.56 -35.36 -6.09
CA PHE A 7 -43.41 -36.25 -6.15
C PHE A 7 -42.55 -36.07 -7.41
N VAL A 8 -43.16 -35.61 -8.52
CA VAL A 8 -42.43 -35.34 -9.76
C VAL A 8 -41.62 -34.03 -9.70
N ILE A 9 -42.12 -33.02 -8.99
CA ILE A 9 -41.42 -31.74 -8.83
C ILE A 9 -40.20 -31.88 -7.88
N SER A 10 -40.30 -32.69 -6.81
CA SER A 10 -39.17 -32.98 -5.94
C SER A 10 -38.09 -33.86 -6.61
N MET A 11 -38.46 -34.73 -7.53
CA MET A 11 -37.53 -35.57 -8.30
C MET A 11 -36.79 -34.80 -9.41
N LEU A 12 -37.42 -33.75 -9.99
CA LEU A 12 -36.75 -32.86 -10.94
C LEU A 12 -35.77 -31.89 -10.26
N MET A 13 -36.00 -31.50 -9.02
CA MET A 13 -35.02 -30.70 -8.26
C MET A 13 -33.83 -31.51 -7.77
N ALA A 14 -34.00 -32.80 -7.51
CA ALA A 14 -32.89 -33.66 -7.07
C ALA A 14 -31.91 -34.05 -8.21
N ALA A 15 -32.31 -33.90 -9.47
CA ALA A 15 -31.46 -34.29 -10.62
C ALA A 15 -30.46 -33.18 -11.03
N PHE A 16 -30.53 -31.97 -10.45
CA PHE A 16 -29.65 -30.82 -10.79
C PHE A 16 -28.52 -30.53 -9.81
N THR A 17 -28.31 -31.34 -8.79
CA THR A 17 -27.43 -30.96 -7.67
C THR A 17 -26.22 -31.85 -7.43
N PHE A 18 -25.93 -32.84 -8.29
CA PHE A 18 -24.74 -33.66 -8.13
C PHE A 18 -23.63 -33.19 -9.09
N GLY A 19 -22.65 -32.45 -8.57
CA GLY A 19 -21.37 -32.19 -9.20
C GLY A 19 -20.95 -30.74 -9.46
N GLU A 20 -21.78 -29.73 -9.18
CA GLU A 20 -21.38 -28.32 -9.37
C GLU A 20 -20.78 -27.73 -8.10
N GLU A 21 -19.56 -27.19 -8.21
CA GLU A 21 -18.86 -26.45 -7.13
C GLU A 21 -19.09 -24.94 -7.31
N PRO A 22 -18.96 -24.10 -6.25
CA PRO A 22 -19.05 -22.65 -6.37
C PRO A 22 -18.11 -22.06 -7.40
N VAL A 23 -16.94 -22.65 -7.59
CA VAL A 23 -15.94 -22.24 -8.58
C VAL A 23 -16.45 -22.35 -10.02
N ASP A 24 -17.37 -23.28 -10.30
CA ASP A 24 -17.95 -23.49 -11.64
C ASP A 24 -18.95 -22.38 -12.02
N LYS A 25 -19.42 -21.61 -11.04
CA LYS A 25 -20.37 -20.49 -11.20
C LYS A 25 -19.67 -19.11 -11.30
N VAL A 26 -18.39 -19.09 -11.60
CA VAL A 26 -17.59 -17.85 -11.68
C VAL A 26 -16.93 -17.73 -13.03
N ILE A 27 -16.91 -16.54 -13.60
CA ILE A 27 -16.01 -16.21 -14.70
C ILE A 27 -14.61 -16.02 -14.11
N GLN A 28 -13.81 -17.08 -14.10
CA GLN A 28 -12.43 -17.04 -13.66
C GLN A 28 -11.55 -16.51 -14.79
N VAL A 29 -10.97 -15.36 -14.58
CA VAL A 29 -10.29 -14.62 -15.64
C VAL A 29 -8.76 -14.70 -15.51
N THR A 30 -8.10 -14.75 -16.66
CA THR A 30 -6.67 -14.47 -16.82
C THR A 30 -6.51 -13.29 -17.75
N THR A 31 -5.79 -12.27 -17.30
CA THR A 31 -5.50 -11.06 -18.08
C THR A 31 -4.06 -11.08 -18.56
N THR A 32 -3.84 -10.68 -19.81
CA THR A 32 -2.51 -10.45 -20.40
C THR A 32 -2.51 -9.15 -21.18
N VAL A 33 -1.34 -8.48 -21.23
CA VAL A 33 -1.19 -7.23 -21.97
C VAL A 33 -0.05 -7.30 -22.96
N THR A 34 -0.22 -6.63 -24.13
CA THR A 34 0.85 -6.37 -25.08
C THR A 34 1.09 -4.86 -25.15
N GLU A 35 2.35 -4.48 -25.35
CA GLU A 35 2.74 -3.07 -25.36
C GLU A 35 2.72 -2.48 -26.79
N ASN A 36 3.03 -3.30 -27.79
CA ASN A 36 3.10 -2.86 -29.19
C ASN A 36 2.61 -3.96 -30.15
N PRO A 37 1.46 -3.78 -30.83
CA PRO A 37 0.48 -2.72 -30.57
C PRO A 37 -0.16 -2.87 -29.17
N PRO A 38 -0.64 -1.79 -28.55
CA PRO A 38 -1.28 -1.86 -27.23
C PRO A 38 -2.55 -2.71 -27.29
N ALA A 39 -2.64 -3.72 -26.44
CA ALA A 39 -3.84 -4.55 -26.30
C ALA A 39 -3.95 -5.17 -24.90
N ILE A 40 -5.18 -5.35 -24.44
CA ILE A 40 -5.51 -6.06 -23.20
C ILE A 40 -6.36 -7.27 -23.57
N SER A 41 -5.89 -8.46 -23.23
CA SER A 41 -6.54 -9.74 -23.57
C SER A 41 -6.99 -10.44 -22.31
N PHE A 42 -8.19 -11.00 -22.38
CA PHE A 42 -8.81 -11.80 -21.34
C PHE A 42 -9.04 -13.21 -21.83
N LYS A 43 -8.78 -14.20 -20.98
CA LYS A 43 -9.18 -15.59 -21.14
C LYS A 43 -9.93 -16.03 -19.90
N TRP A 44 -10.96 -16.84 -20.05
CA TRP A 44 -11.76 -17.37 -18.95
C TRP A 44 -12.20 -18.82 -19.18
N ASN A 45 -12.66 -19.48 -18.12
CA ASN A 45 -13.26 -20.81 -18.16
C ASN A 45 -14.62 -20.79 -18.86
N GLN A 46 -15.09 -21.96 -19.31
CA GLN A 46 -16.45 -22.09 -19.78
C GLN A 46 -17.44 -21.74 -18.68
N VAL A 47 -18.35 -20.82 -18.97
CA VAL A 47 -19.42 -20.41 -18.06
C VAL A 47 -20.66 -21.25 -18.31
N PRO A 48 -21.38 -21.78 -17.29
CA PRO A 48 -22.63 -22.49 -17.46
C PRO A 48 -23.71 -21.57 -18.06
N GLY A 49 -24.57 -22.14 -18.89
CA GLY A 49 -25.73 -21.45 -19.46
C GLY A 49 -25.66 -21.27 -20.99
N ASN A 50 -26.68 -20.64 -21.55
CA ASN A 50 -26.84 -20.39 -22.98
C ASN A 50 -26.99 -18.90 -23.33
N PHE A 51 -26.34 -18.03 -22.56
CA PHE A 51 -26.46 -16.58 -22.72
C PHE A 51 -25.15 -15.96 -23.19
N ASP A 52 -25.26 -14.92 -23.99
CA ASP A 52 -24.13 -14.15 -24.47
C ASP A 52 -23.33 -13.54 -23.32
N ILE A 53 -22.03 -13.39 -23.58
CA ILE A 53 -21.09 -12.72 -22.68
C ILE A 53 -20.94 -11.27 -23.13
N LEU A 54 -21.21 -10.34 -22.23
CA LEU A 54 -21.07 -8.90 -22.45
C LEU A 54 -19.78 -8.39 -21.82
N ILE A 55 -19.00 -7.65 -22.59
CA ILE A 55 -17.78 -7.00 -22.11
C ILE A 55 -18.04 -5.50 -22.01
N TYR A 56 -17.80 -4.94 -20.83
CA TYR A 56 -17.85 -3.51 -20.59
C TYR A 56 -16.45 -2.99 -20.25
N ARG A 57 -16.19 -1.74 -20.61
CA ARG A 57 -14.96 -1.03 -20.26
C ARG A 57 -15.27 0.39 -19.87
N ARG A 58 -14.59 0.87 -18.82
CA ARG A 58 -14.55 2.29 -18.45
C ARG A 58 -13.13 2.70 -18.07
N ILE A 59 -12.82 3.98 -18.06
CA ILE A 59 -11.60 4.50 -17.46
C ILE A 59 -11.80 4.41 -15.93
N LYS A 60 -10.76 4.06 -15.19
CA LYS A 60 -10.77 4.03 -13.73
C LYS A 60 -11.39 5.31 -13.15
N ASN A 61 -12.14 5.17 -12.09
CA ASN A 61 -12.89 6.23 -11.41
C ASN A 61 -14.09 6.79 -12.18
N SER A 62 -14.44 6.25 -13.34
CA SER A 62 -15.73 6.56 -13.98
C SER A 62 -16.88 5.97 -13.16
N THR A 63 -17.99 6.69 -13.08
CA THR A 63 -19.16 6.29 -12.27
C THR A 63 -20.09 5.31 -12.98
N THR A 64 -20.01 5.21 -14.31
CA THR A 64 -20.87 4.37 -15.15
C THR A 64 -20.10 3.52 -16.12
N TRP A 65 -20.61 2.34 -16.46
CA TRP A 65 -20.02 1.44 -17.45
C TRP A 65 -20.26 1.88 -18.90
N GLY A 66 -21.33 2.60 -19.18
CA GLY A 66 -21.75 2.88 -20.56
C GLY A 66 -22.29 1.64 -21.28
N ASN A 67 -22.18 1.62 -22.60
CA ASN A 67 -22.57 0.46 -23.42
C ASN A 67 -21.49 -0.61 -23.39
N SER A 68 -21.89 -1.88 -23.63
CA SER A 68 -20.93 -2.96 -23.82
C SER A 68 -20.06 -2.70 -25.07
N ILE A 69 -18.77 -2.96 -24.94
CA ILE A 69 -17.78 -2.83 -26.03
C ILE A 69 -17.73 -4.08 -26.91
N ALA A 70 -18.25 -5.21 -26.41
CA ALA A 70 -18.42 -6.46 -27.15
C ALA A 70 -19.58 -7.29 -26.58
N GLN A 71 -20.23 -8.05 -27.46
CA GLN A 71 -21.18 -9.11 -27.16
C GLN A 71 -20.68 -10.38 -27.86
N LEU A 72 -20.46 -11.42 -27.11
CA LEU A 72 -19.84 -12.67 -27.55
C LEU A 72 -20.77 -13.84 -27.26
N PRO A 73 -20.78 -14.89 -28.10
CA PRO A 73 -21.54 -16.10 -27.81
C PRO A 73 -21.01 -16.78 -26.53
N VAL A 74 -21.87 -17.56 -25.86
CA VAL A 74 -21.51 -18.29 -24.61
C VAL A 74 -20.31 -19.22 -24.78
N SER A 75 -20.04 -19.68 -25.96
CA SER A 75 -18.87 -20.53 -26.29
C SER A 75 -17.55 -19.75 -26.37
N ALA A 76 -17.59 -18.43 -26.33
CA ALA A 76 -16.37 -17.61 -26.35
C ALA A 76 -15.61 -17.76 -25.02
N LEU A 77 -14.33 -18.07 -25.11
CA LEU A 77 -13.42 -18.22 -23.96
C LEU A 77 -12.37 -17.10 -23.86
N SER A 78 -12.47 -16.10 -24.72
CA SER A 78 -11.50 -15.00 -24.73
C SER A 78 -12.05 -13.75 -25.43
N TYR A 79 -11.43 -12.63 -25.11
CA TYR A 79 -11.63 -11.35 -25.78
C TYR A 79 -10.34 -10.54 -25.74
N THR A 80 -10.04 -9.79 -26.80
CA THR A 80 -8.92 -8.87 -26.86
C THR A 80 -9.40 -7.47 -27.21
N ASP A 81 -9.16 -6.53 -26.30
CA ASP A 81 -9.41 -5.12 -26.51
C ASP A 81 -8.16 -4.46 -27.11
N VAL A 82 -8.24 -4.07 -28.39
CA VAL A 82 -7.19 -3.37 -29.13
C VAL A 82 -7.41 -1.84 -29.13
N LYS A 83 -8.48 -1.35 -28.52
CA LYS A 83 -8.82 0.08 -28.42
C LYS A 83 -8.39 0.67 -27.09
N VAL A 84 -7.19 0.32 -26.64
CA VAL A 84 -6.60 0.78 -25.37
C VAL A 84 -5.35 1.61 -25.62
N GLN A 85 -4.99 2.43 -24.64
CA GLN A 85 -3.82 3.30 -24.69
C GLN A 85 -2.84 2.95 -23.58
N THR A 86 -1.55 3.00 -23.89
CA THR A 86 -0.48 2.92 -22.89
C THR A 86 -0.58 4.08 -21.89
N GLY A 87 -0.40 3.81 -20.61
CA GLY A 87 -0.48 4.80 -19.54
C GLY A 87 -1.90 5.03 -19.00
N VAL A 88 -2.93 4.46 -19.63
CA VAL A 88 -4.33 4.56 -19.16
C VAL A 88 -4.73 3.30 -18.39
N GLU A 89 -5.31 3.49 -17.23
CA GLU A 89 -5.86 2.42 -16.40
C GLU A 89 -7.36 2.28 -16.69
N TYR A 90 -7.75 1.08 -17.08
CA TYR A 90 -9.13 0.73 -17.41
C TYR A 90 -9.70 -0.23 -16.38
N GLU A 91 -11.00 -0.14 -16.22
CA GLU A 91 -11.80 -1.10 -15.47
C GLU A 91 -12.72 -1.84 -16.44
N TYR A 92 -12.77 -3.17 -16.30
CA TYR A 92 -13.60 -4.05 -17.14
C TYR A 92 -14.61 -4.79 -16.27
N ALA A 93 -15.81 -5.03 -16.84
CA ALA A 93 -16.76 -6.01 -16.36
C ALA A 93 -17.02 -7.02 -17.46
N ILE A 94 -16.89 -8.32 -17.15
CA ILE A 94 -17.26 -9.42 -17.98
C ILE A 94 -18.50 -10.05 -17.36
N LYS A 95 -19.63 -10.02 -18.06
CA LYS A 95 -20.95 -10.41 -17.55
C LYS A 95 -21.59 -11.45 -18.47
N ALA A 96 -21.89 -12.65 -17.94
CA ALA A 96 -22.75 -13.59 -18.59
C ALA A 96 -24.20 -13.29 -18.20
N LYS A 97 -25.07 -13.09 -19.19
CA LYS A 97 -26.48 -12.79 -18.97
C LYS A 97 -27.22 -14.08 -18.62
N TYR A 98 -27.15 -14.47 -17.36
CA TYR A 98 -27.82 -15.65 -16.81
C TYR A 98 -29.00 -15.20 -15.93
N PHE A 99 -29.87 -16.15 -15.51
CA PHE A 99 -30.96 -15.88 -14.55
C PHE A 99 -30.44 -15.15 -13.29
N MET A 100 -29.21 -15.48 -12.91
CA MET A 100 -28.37 -14.71 -12.00
C MET A 100 -27.15 -14.23 -12.74
N PRO A 101 -26.79 -12.94 -12.69
CA PRO A 101 -25.64 -12.45 -13.41
C PRO A 101 -24.36 -13.09 -12.86
N ILE A 102 -23.69 -13.85 -13.71
CA ILE A 102 -22.33 -14.32 -13.44
C ILE A 102 -21.41 -13.23 -13.98
N GLU A 103 -20.69 -12.58 -13.09
CA GLU A 103 -19.88 -11.44 -13.49
C GLU A 103 -18.55 -11.38 -12.74
N THR A 104 -17.53 -10.82 -13.41
CA THR A 104 -16.23 -10.54 -12.83
C THR A 104 -15.78 -9.14 -13.21
N TYR A 105 -14.91 -8.56 -12.39
CA TYR A 105 -14.37 -7.20 -12.58
C TYR A 105 -12.87 -7.25 -12.57
N ILE A 106 -12.25 -6.51 -13.48
CA ILE A 106 -10.80 -6.47 -13.64
C ILE A 106 -10.37 -5.01 -13.77
N ASN A 107 -9.34 -4.64 -13.03
CA ASN A 107 -8.61 -3.42 -13.28
C ASN A 107 -7.39 -3.75 -14.13
N ALA A 108 -7.19 -3.10 -15.27
CA ALA A 108 -6.09 -3.46 -16.17
C ALA A 108 -5.49 -2.23 -16.86
N GLY A 109 -4.21 -2.31 -17.17
CA GLY A 109 -3.51 -1.23 -17.87
C GLY A 109 -2.13 -1.63 -18.35
N ILE A 110 -1.53 -0.76 -19.19
CA ILE A 110 -0.22 -0.96 -19.80
C ILE A 110 0.67 0.20 -19.42
N LYS A 111 1.75 -0.05 -18.65
CA LYS A 111 2.70 1.00 -18.19
C LYS A 111 2.00 2.19 -17.55
N CYS A 112 1.00 1.95 -16.72
CA CYS A 112 0.32 3.02 -15.99
C CYS A 112 1.30 3.75 -15.08
N LYS A 113 1.06 5.04 -14.84
CA LYS A 113 1.96 5.91 -14.09
C LYS A 113 2.01 5.50 -12.61
N GLU A 114 3.16 5.73 -12.00
CA GLU A 114 3.36 5.56 -10.55
C GLU A 114 2.54 6.54 -9.71
N THR A 115 2.15 6.10 -8.51
CA THR A 115 1.51 6.94 -7.50
C THR A 115 2.57 7.41 -6.50
N GLU A 116 2.97 8.69 -6.59
CA GLU A 116 3.96 9.29 -5.70
C GLU A 116 3.34 9.80 -4.39
N TYR A 117 2.14 10.35 -4.48
CA TYR A 117 1.40 10.91 -3.37
C TYR A 117 0.00 10.27 -3.27
N ARG A 118 -0.32 9.73 -2.10
CA ARG A 118 -1.58 9.01 -1.84
C ARG A 118 -2.62 9.83 -1.08
N GLY A 119 -2.25 11.06 -0.71
CA GLY A 119 -3.07 11.94 0.12
C GLY A 119 -2.66 11.93 1.59
N LYS A 120 -3.62 12.29 2.45
CA LYS A 120 -3.44 12.36 3.91
C LYS A 120 -4.19 11.22 4.58
N LEU A 121 -3.52 10.58 5.54
CA LEU A 121 -4.09 9.58 6.44
C LEU A 121 -4.24 10.16 7.83
N ILE A 122 -5.42 10.11 8.40
CA ILE A 122 -5.66 10.39 9.81
C ILE A 122 -5.29 9.12 10.60
N LEU A 123 -4.26 9.22 11.45
CA LEU A 123 -3.82 8.15 12.33
C LEU A 123 -4.28 8.45 13.75
N LEU A 124 -5.32 7.76 14.20
CA LEU A 124 -5.82 7.86 15.58
C LEU A 124 -5.20 6.74 16.41
N VAL A 125 -4.46 7.10 17.44
CA VAL A 125 -3.73 6.17 18.31
C VAL A 125 -4.32 6.19 19.71
N ASP A 126 -4.64 5.02 20.24
CA ASP A 126 -5.01 4.86 21.65
C ASP A 126 -3.92 5.42 22.56
N SER A 127 -4.26 6.42 23.34
CA SER A 127 -3.31 7.14 24.19
C SER A 127 -2.63 6.25 25.25
N THR A 128 -3.23 5.11 25.60
CA THR A 128 -2.70 4.15 26.56
C THR A 128 -1.35 3.58 26.12
N PHE A 129 -1.13 3.41 24.81
CA PHE A 129 0.06 2.73 24.28
C PHE A 129 1.10 3.66 23.65
N VAL A 130 0.89 4.96 23.67
CA VAL A 130 1.79 5.92 22.98
C VAL A 130 3.21 5.85 23.48
N THR A 131 3.40 5.68 24.79
CA THR A 131 4.74 5.57 25.42
C THR A 131 5.37 4.22 25.12
N ASP A 132 4.62 3.12 25.31
CA ASP A 132 5.14 1.77 25.16
C ASP A 132 5.47 1.41 23.71
N LEU A 133 4.82 2.04 22.74
CA LEU A 133 4.97 1.80 21.31
C LEU A 133 5.61 2.98 20.57
N GLN A 134 6.31 3.87 21.29
CA GLN A 134 6.86 5.09 20.70
C GLN A 134 7.76 4.82 19.49
N VAL A 135 8.61 3.80 19.57
CA VAL A 135 9.56 3.43 18.51
C VAL A 135 8.83 2.86 17.30
N GLU A 136 7.91 1.92 17.54
CA GLU A 136 7.16 1.24 16.47
C GLU A 136 6.19 2.23 15.77
N LEU A 137 5.56 3.13 16.52
CA LEU A 137 4.69 4.17 15.97
C LEU A 137 5.47 5.17 15.11
N ALA A 138 6.64 5.62 15.56
CA ALA A 138 7.50 6.52 14.77
C ALA A 138 7.99 5.85 13.49
N ARG A 139 8.35 4.55 13.55
CA ARG A 139 8.70 3.75 12.39
C ARG A 139 7.51 3.61 11.44
N TYR A 140 6.33 3.29 11.96
CA TYR A 140 5.12 3.16 11.16
C TYR A 140 4.73 4.48 10.44
N GLU A 141 4.84 5.62 11.13
CA GLU A 141 4.66 6.93 10.48
C GLU A 141 5.68 7.15 9.35
N SER A 142 6.93 6.75 9.56
CA SER A 142 7.95 6.79 8.51
C SER A 142 7.60 5.87 7.33
N ASP A 143 7.06 4.68 7.60
CA ASP A 143 6.60 3.75 6.56
C ASP A 143 5.43 4.34 5.75
N LEU A 144 4.48 5.00 6.40
CA LEU A 144 3.38 5.67 5.72
C LEU A 144 3.90 6.81 4.81
N ILE A 145 4.81 7.64 5.33
CA ILE A 145 5.43 8.73 4.55
C ILE A 145 6.23 8.15 3.38
N GLY A 146 6.95 7.06 3.62
CA GLY A 146 7.72 6.35 2.60
C GLY A 146 6.87 5.75 1.49
N ASP A 147 5.60 5.40 1.75
CA ASP A 147 4.65 4.93 0.73
C ASP A 147 3.86 6.07 0.06
N GLY A 148 4.12 7.33 0.44
CA GLY A 148 3.55 8.51 -0.20
C GLY A 148 2.35 9.12 0.54
N TRP A 149 2.11 8.74 1.79
CA TRP A 149 1.10 9.37 2.64
C TRP A 149 1.65 10.57 3.40
N GLN A 150 0.80 11.53 3.69
CA GLN A 150 1.03 12.55 4.71
C GLN A 150 0.22 12.18 5.95
N VAL A 151 0.87 12.07 7.10
CA VAL A 151 0.23 11.56 8.32
C VAL A 151 -0.31 12.70 9.18
N LEU A 152 -1.57 12.59 9.58
CA LEU A 152 -2.25 13.47 10.52
C LEU A 152 -2.53 12.66 11.80
N ARG A 153 -1.56 12.65 12.73
CA ARG A 153 -1.68 11.85 13.95
C ARG A 153 -2.41 12.60 15.07
N LYS A 154 -3.27 11.87 15.78
CA LYS A 154 -3.90 12.31 17.04
C LYS A 154 -4.01 11.15 18.01
N ASN A 155 -3.64 11.38 19.27
CA ASN A 155 -3.84 10.40 20.34
C ASN A 155 -5.24 10.57 20.92
N ILE A 156 -5.94 9.47 21.17
CA ILE A 156 -7.33 9.39 21.62
C ILE A 156 -7.39 8.62 22.93
N ALA A 157 -8.07 9.13 23.92
CA ALA A 157 -8.34 8.39 25.16
C ALA A 157 -9.39 7.30 24.93
N ARG A 158 -9.21 6.13 25.52
CA ARG A 158 -10.15 4.99 25.43
C ARG A 158 -11.58 5.32 25.81
N ASN A 159 -11.75 6.20 26.80
CA ASN A 159 -13.03 6.64 27.32
C ASN A 159 -13.57 7.90 26.64
N ALA A 160 -12.98 8.30 25.52
CA ALA A 160 -13.53 9.39 24.71
C ALA A 160 -14.90 8.99 24.14
N SER A 161 -15.77 9.96 23.89
CA SER A 161 -17.02 9.67 23.20
C SER A 161 -16.82 9.43 21.70
N VAL A 162 -17.67 8.62 21.10
CA VAL A 162 -17.71 8.39 19.65
C VAL A 162 -17.85 9.72 18.88
N GLN A 163 -18.68 10.64 19.40
CA GLN A 163 -18.90 11.97 18.82
C GLN A 163 -17.64 12.84 18.88
N TYR A 164 -16.86 12.77 19.96
CA TYR A 164 -15.59 13.49 20.08
C TYR A 164 -14.57 12.98 19.05
N VAL A 165 -14.43 11.66 18.90
CA VAL A 165 -13.56 11.07 17.87
C VAL A 165 -13.99 11.53 16.47
N LYS A 166 -15.29 11.51 16.19
CA LYS A 166 -15.84 12.01 14.93
C LYS A 166 -15.52 13.47 14.67
N SER A 167 -15.61 14.34 15.68
CA SER A 167 -15.30 15.75 15.52
C SER A 167 -13.84 15.97 15.09
N ILE A 168 -12.90 15.23 15.69
CA ILE A 168 -11.47 15.28 15.31
C ILE A 168 -11.27 14.84 13.85
N ILE A 169 -11.88 13.74 13.43
CA ILE A 169 -11.79 13.25 12.05
C ILE A 169 -12.33 14.30 11.09
N ARG A 170 -13.46 14.91 11.41
CA ARG A 170 -14.11 15.96 10.60
C ARG A 170 -13.25 17.22 10.52
N ASP A 171 -12.62 17.66 11.62
CA ASP A 171 -11.76 18.83 11.62
C ASP A 171 -10.56 18.63 10.68
N PHE A 172 -9.93 17.44 10.73
CA PHE A 172 -8.88 17.08 9.78
C PHE A 172 -9.39 17.01 8.34
N TYR A 173 -10.55 16.38 8.11
CA TYR A 173 -11.15 16.29 6.77
C TYR A 173 -11.43 17.68 6.20
N ASN A 174 -12.09 18.54 6.97
CA ASN A 174 -12.46 19.90 6.55
C ASN A 174 -11.25 20.80 6.28
N SER A 175 -10.10 20.51 6.88
CA SER A 175 -8.86 21.25 6.62
C SER A 175 -8.31 21.02 5.19
N ASP A 176 -8.60 19.84 4.59
CA ASP A 176 -8.18 19.50 3.23
C ASP A 176 -9.01 18.34 2.63
N PRO A 177 -10.29 18.56 2.29
CA PRO A 177 -11.22 17.51 1.88
C PRO A 177 -10.80 16.77 0.60
N LYS A 178 -9.94 17.39 -0.23
CA LYS A 178 -9.46 16.80 -1.48
C LYS A 178 -8.35 15.77 -1.27
N ASN A 179 -7.60 15.89 -0.19
CA ASN A 179 -6.42 15.08 0.04
C ASN A 179 -6.54 14.15 1.25
N VAL A 180 -7.45 14.41 2.19
CA VAL A 180 -7.69 13.48 3.31
C VAL A 180 -8.50 12.29 2.78
N ASN A 181 -7.87 11.11 2.70
CA ASN A 181 -8.41 9.94 2.01
C ASN A 181 -8.75 8.76 2.93
N GLY A 182 -8.25 8.75 4.16
CA GLY A 182 -8.49 7.63 5.05
C GLY A 182 -8.23 7.92 6.52
N VAL A 183 -8.71 6.99 7.35
CA VAL A 183 -8.51 6.95 8.81
C VAL A 183 -8.02 5.57 9.19
N PHE A 184 -7.01 5.52 10.01
CA PHE A 184 -6.56 4.30 10.68
C PHE A 184 -6.76 4.43 12.19
N LEU A 185 -7.58 3.56 12.74
CA LEU A 185 -7.91 3.46 14.16
C LEU A 185 -6.99 2.40 14.79
N PHE A 186 -6.00 2.83 15.59
CA PHE A 186 -4.98 1.95 16.15
C PHE A 186 -5.06 1.89 17.68
N GLY A 187 -5.31 0.70 18.22
CA GLY A 187 -5.66 0.43 19.62
C GLY A 187 -7.17 0.54 19.85
N HIS A 188 -7.59 0.54 21.09
CA HIS A 188 -9.01 0.57 21.47
C HIS A 188 -9.59 1.99 21.36
N ILE A 189 -9.83 2.43 20.13
CA ILE A 189 -10.56 3.66 19.82
C ILE A 189 -12.05 3.40 19.99
N PRO A 190 -12.85 4.32 20.57
CA PRO A 190 -14.29 4.14 20.77
C PRO A 190 -15.01 3.55 19.56
N VAL A 191 -15.91 2.60 19.83
CA VAL A 191 -16.62 1.82 18.82
C VAL A 191 -18.01 2.41 18.60
N PRO A 192 -18.35 2.95 17.41
CA PRO A 192 -19.71 3.31 17.07
C PRO A 192 -20.53 2.05 16.76
N TYR A 193 -21.80 2.06 17.13
CA TYR A 193 -22.78 1.02 16.81
C TYR A 193 -23.91 1.60 16.00
N SER A 194 -24.49 0.81 15.08
CA SER A 194 -25.58 1.27 14.24
C SER A 194 -26.49 0.15 13.75
N GLY A 195 -27.76 0.45 13.57
CA GLY A 195 -28.74 -0.41 12.91
C GLY A 195 -29.62 -1.23 13.86
N ASN A 196 -30.45 -2.09 13.24
CA ASN A 196 -31.31 -3.05 13.93
C ASN A 196 -31.52 -4.33 13.12
N GLU A 197 -30.61 -4.65 12.22
CA GLU A 197 -30.71 -5.77 11.29
C GLU A 197 -29.81 -6.94 11.74
N ALA A 198 -30.22 -8.17 11.47
CA ALA A 198 -29.38 -9.36 11.61
C ALA A 198 -28.58 -9.60 10.33
N TYR A 199 -27.49 -8.89 10.13
CA TYR A 199 -26.70 -8.95 8.88
C TYR A 199 -26.10 -10.32 8.58
N ASP A 200 -25.94 -11.18 9.58
CA ASP A 200 -25.52 -12.57 9.46
C ASP A 200 -26.66 -13.55 9.16
N GLY A 201 -27.90 -13.06 9.16
CA GLY A 201 -29.11 -13.81 8.84
C GLY A 201 -29.79 -14.50 10.03
N HIS A 202 -29.34 -14.28 11.27
CA HIS A 202 -29.96 -14.79 12.50
C HIS A 202 -31.08 -13.86 12.99
N ILE A 203 -32.14 -13.71 12.18
CA ILE A 203 -33.28 -12.84 12.47
C ILE A 203 -33.96 -13.25 13.78
N GLY A 204 -34.29 -12.27 14.62
CA GLY A 204 -34.90 -12.46 15.95
C GLY A 204 -33.90 -12.75 17.07
N GLU A 205 -32.75 -13.35 16.77
CA GLU A 205 -31.71 -13.65 17.77
C GLU A 205 -30.58 -12.62 17.75
N HIS A 206 -30.29 -12.04 16.58
CA HIS A 206 -29.16 -11.17 16.38
C HIS A 206 -29.50 -9.82 15.73
N ASP A 207 -30.80 -9.46 15.74
CA ASP A 207 -31.25 -8.13 15.33
C ASP A 207 -30.76 -7.09 16.33
N GLY A 208 -30.17 -5.99 15.85
CA GLY A 208 -29.69 -4.93 16.71
C GLY A 208 -28.65 -4.03 16.05
N ALA A 209 -28.05 -3.16 16.84
CA ALA A 209 -26.92 -2.34 16.39
C ALA A 209 -25.63 -3.16 16.41
N TRP A 210 -24.86 -3.03 15.35
CA TRP A 210 -23.56 -3.70 15.21
C TRP A 210 -22.43 -2.68 15.19
N PRO A 211 -21.19 -3.07 15.55
CA PRO A 211 -20.04 -2.22 15.39
C PRO A 211 -19.93 -1.67 13.96
N SER A 212 -19.77 -0.35 13.81
CA SER A 212 -19.88 0.35 12.53
C SER A 212 -18.87 1.49 12.39
N ASP A 213 -17.62 1.16 12.09
CA ASP A 213 -16.60 2.17 11.82
C ASP A 213 -16.92 3.04 10.59
N MET A 214 -17.89 2.65 9.77
CA MET A 214 -18.40 3.46 8.66
C MET A 214 -18.86 4.85 9.11
N TYR A 215 -19.39 4.99 10.34
CA TYR A 215 -19.70 6.28 10.96
C TYR A 215 -18.53 7.26 10.88
N TYR A 216 -17.32 6.82 11.14
CA TYR A 216 -16.12 7.64 11.08
C TYR A 216 -15.74 8.05 9.65
N GLY A 217 -16.15 7.28 8.65
CA GLY A 217 -15.86 7.53 7.23
C GLY A 217 -16.86 8.43 6.51
N ASP A 218 -18.06 8.55 7.05
CA ASP A 218 -19.12 9.41 6.49
C ASP A 218 -18.99 10.84 7.04
N MET A 219 -19.00 11.83 6.17
CA MET A 219 -18.93 13.25 6.56
C MET A 219 -20.29 13.92 6.70
N ASN A 220 -21.39 13.19 6.48
CA ASN A 220 -22.77 13.69 6.68
C ASN A 220 -23.30 13.39 8.08
N GLU A 221 -23.31 14.39 8.96
CA GLU A 221 -23.76 14.21 10.34
C GLU A 221 -25.26 13.96 10.48
N LYS A 222 -26.08 14.44 9.52
CA LYS A 222 -27.54 14.37 9.62
C LYS A 222 -28.08 12.95 9.49
N LEU A 223 -27.29 12.04 8.93
CA LEU A 223 -27.66 10.65 8.73
C LEU A 223 -27.70 9.86 10.03
N TRP A 224 -26.81 10.16 10.96
CA TRP A 224 -26.54 9.35 12.15
C TRP A 224 -27.39 9.82 13.34
N SER A 225 -28.71 9.52 13.29
CA SER A 225 -29.63 9.78 14.41
C SER A 225 -29.63 8.61 15.39
N ASP A 226 -30.06 8.92 16.63
CA ASP A 226 -30.25 7.99 17.74
C ASP A 226 -31.64 8.34 18.36
N LYS A 227 -32.73 8.01 17.64
CA LYS A 227 -34.06 8.51 18.01
C LYS A 227 -35.21 7.52 17.81
N TYR A 228 -35.08 6.57 16.89
CA TYR A 228 -36.23 5.83 16.37
C TYR A 228 -36.18 4.34 16.62
N ILE A 229 -34.99 3.73 16.60
CA ILE A 229 -34.84 2.28 16.78
C ILE A 229 -35.07 1.93 18.25
N ASN A 230 -35.89 0.89 18.47
CA ASN A 230 -36.10 0.27 19.78
C ASN A 230 -36.06 -1.26 19.57
N CYS A 231 -34.88 -1.83 19.64
CA CYS A 231 -34.62 -3.26 19.40
C CYS A 231 -33.78 -3.84 20.56
N THR A 232 -34.36 -4.77 21.30
CA THR A 232 -33.74 -5.44 22.46
C THR A 232 -33.88 -6.96 22.37
N THR A 233 -33.98 -7.49 21.14
CA THR A 233 -34.16 -8.92 20.88
C THR A 233 -32.86 -9.68 20.78
N SER A 234 -31.75 -9.00 20.47
CA SER A 234 -30.44 -9.64 20.36
C SER A 234 -30.05 -10.37 21.64
N ALA A 235 -29.51 -11.56 21.49
CA ALA A 235 -28.97 -12.34 22.60
C ALA A 235 -27.75 -11.65 23.27
N ARG A 236 -27.04 -10.81 22.54
CA ARG A 236 -25.96 -9.96 23.05
C ARG A 236 -26.52 -8.56 23.37
N SER A 237 -26.51 -8.19 24.66
CA SER A 237 -27.04 -6.91 25.11
C SER A 237 -26.34 -5.68 24.49
N GLU A 238 -25.07 -5.80 24.13
CA GLU A 238 -24.30 -4.75 23.44
C GLU A 238 -24.90 -4.39 22.09
N ASN A 239 -25.63 -5.31 21.45
CA ASN A 239 -26.35 -5.07 20.19
C ASN A 239 -27.75 -4.44 20.39
N TRP A 240 -28.27 -4.35 21.62
CA TRP A 240 -29.52 -3.65 21.86
C TRP A 240 -29.38 -2.19 21.43
N ASN A 241 -30.41 -1.67 20.80
CA ASN A 241 -30.48 -0.30 20.31
C ASN A 241 -31.81 0.33 20.73
N VAL A 242 -31.74 1.34 21.59
CA VAL A 242 -32.91 2.05 22.09
C VAL A 242 -32.70 3.57 21.99
N PRO A 243 -33.76 4.38 21.77
CA PRO A 243 -33.58 5.80 21.56
C PRO A 243 -32.80 6.49 22.69
N GLY A 244 -31.73 7.19 22.35
CA GLY A 244 -30.90 7.96 23.29
C GLY A 244 -29.78 7.16 23.97
N ASP A 245 -29.48 5.93 23.53
CA ASP A 245 -28.40 5.09 24.12
C ASP A 245 -27.02 5.34 23.51
N GLY A 246 -26.90 6.24 22.54
CA GLY A 246 -25.65 6.56 21.85
C GLY A 246 -25.36 5.71 20.63
N LYS A 247 -26.24 4.79 20.26
CA LYS A 247 -26.16 3.97 19.05
C LYS A 247 -27.08 4.54 17.96
N PHE A 248 -26.67 4.35 16.71
CA PHE A 248 -27.32 5.01 15.59
C PHE A 248 -28.43 4.16 14.96
N ASP A 249 -29.40 4.85 14.33
CA ASP A 249 -30.55 4.21 13.69
C ASP A 249 -30.27 3.67 12.29
N VAL A 250 -29.17 4.06 11.66
CA VAL A 250 -28.87 3.73 10.25
C VAL A 250 -28.44 2.28 10.11
N CYS A 251 -29.19 1.51 9.32
CA CYS A 251 -28.85 0.12 8.96
C CYS A 251 -28.11 0.07 7.62
N ILE A 252 -28.65 0.76 6.62
CA ILE A 252 -28.17 0.78 5.24
C ILE A 252 -28.03 2.23 4.81
N LEU A 253 -26.90 2.57 4.20
CA LEU A 253 -26.65 3.92 3.69
C LEU A 253 -27.64 4.27 2.56
N PRO A 254 -28.36 5.41 2.65
CA PRO A 254 -29.17 5.91 1.56
C PRO A 254 -28.39 6.11 0.27
N ALA A 255 -29.07 6.03 -0.88
CA ALA A 255 -28.43 6.17 -2.19
C ALA A 255 -27.73 7.52 -2.41
N THR A 256 -28.16 8.56 -1.69
CA THR A 256 -27.59 9.91 -1.74
C THR A 256 -26.30 10.07 -0.94
N GLU A 257 -25.98 9.09 -0.07
CA GLU A 257 -24.81 9.18 0.80
C GLU A 257 -23.58 8.54 0.19
N VAL A 258 -22.43 9.15 0.46
CA VAL A 258 -21.12 8.71 -0.03
C VAL A 258 -20.12 8.71 1.11
N ILE A 259 -19.55 7.55 1.42
CA ILE A 259 -18.45 7.42 2.37
C ILE A 259 -17.22 8.12 1.80
N SER A 260 -16.77 9.15 2.50
CA SER A 260 -15.66 10.02 2.06
C SER A 260 -14.29 9.42 2.33
N LEU A 261 -14.12 8.68 3.45
CA LEU A 261 -12.84 8.19 3.93
C LEU A 261 -12.80 6.66 3.96
N SER A 262 -11.66 6.09 3.58
CA SER A 262 -11.35 4.69 3.83
C SER A 262 -11.06 4.48 5.32
N ILE A 263 -11.70 3.50 5.96
CA ILE A 263 -11.50 3.22 7.39
C ILE A 263 -10.88 1.85 7.55
N GLY A 264 -9.93 1.74 8.48
CA GLY A 264 -9.43 0.45 8.97
C GLY A 264 -9.16 0.53 10.48
N ARG A 265 -9.26 -0.59 11.16
CA ARG A 265 -9.09 -0.69 12.61
C ARG A 265 -8.17 -1.84 12.98
N VAL A 266 -7.28 -1.60 13.94
CA VAL A 266 -6.58 -2.64 14.69
C VAL A 266 -6.86 -2.44 16.17
N ASP A 267 -7.50 -3.42 16.78
CA ASP A 267 -7.92 -3.38 18.18
C ASP A 267 -7.75 -4.78 18.78
N PHE A 268 -6.90 -4.89 19.79
CA PHE A 268 -6.65 -6.17 20.50
C PHE A 268 -7.14 -6.16 21.94
N HIS A 269 -8.04 -5.23 22.26
CA HIS A 269 -8.71 -5.25 23.55
C HIS A 269 -9.55 -6.52 23.72
N ASN A 270 -9.52 -7.10 24.93
CA ASN A 270 -10.33 -8.28 25.28
C ASN A 270 -10.07 -9.52 24.40
N LEU A 271 -8.78 -9.87 24.23
CA LEU A 271 -8.32 -11.12 23.61
C LEU A 271 -7.58 -12.02 24.61
N PRO A 272 -8.23 -12.48 25.71
CA PRO A 272 -7.57 -13.26 26.76
C PRO A 272 -7.09 -14.66 26.33
N ALA A 273 -7.47 -15.15 25.15
CA ALA A 273 -6.90 -16.35 24.56
C ALA A 273 -5.39 -16.21 24.28
N PHE A 274 -4.92 -14.98 24.04
CA PHE A 274 -3.50 -14.69 23.88
C PHE A 274 -2.85 -14.40 25.24
N SER A 275 -1.67 -14.99 25.47
CA SER A 275 -0.88 -14.75 26.71
C SER A 275 -0.15 -13.41 26.69
N GLN A 276 0.06 -12.82 25.52
CA GLN A 276 0.68 -11.50 25.32
C GLN A 276 -0.25 -10.39 25.79
N SER A 277 0.33 -9.33 26.33
CA SER A 277 -0.38 -8.09 26.62
C SER A 277 -0.88 -7.43 25.32
N GLU A 278 -1.89 -6.60 25.44
CA GLU A 278 -2.42 -5.82 24.31
C GLU A 278 -1.30 -4.98 23.63
N ALA A 279 -0.39 -4.37 24.42
CA ALA A 279 0.76 -3.63 23.91
C ALA A 279 1.71 -4.51 23.08
N GLU A 280 1.97 -5.76 23.51
CA GLU A 280 2.81 -6.69 22.76
C GLU A 280 2.14 -7.14 21.46
N LEU A 281 0.84 -7.41 21.47
CA LEU A 281 0.08 -7.76 20.26
C LEU A 281 0.09 -6.59 19.25
N LEU A 282 -0.11 -5.34 19.70
CA LEU A 282 -0.03 -4.15 18.87
C LEU A 282 1.38 -3.94 18.32
N ARG A 283 2.42 -4.16 19.13
CA ARG A 283 3.83 -4.12 18.68
C ARG A 283 4.09 -5.15 17.59
N ASN A 284 3.65 -6.38 17.79
CA ASN A 284 3.81 -7.46 16.82
C ASN A 284 3.09 -7.13 15.50
N TYR A 285 1.91 -6.52 15.57
CA TYR A 285 1.20 -6.07 14.37
C TYR A 285 2.00 -4.99 13.61
N LEU A 286 2.54 -3.98 14.29
CA LEU A 286 3.37 -2.93 13.65
C LEU A 286 4.66 -3.52 13.07
N ASN A 287 5.26 -4.52 13.73
CA ASN A 287 6.44 -5.21 13.22
C ASN A 287 6.16 -5.93 11.91
N LYS A 288 5.13 -6.78 11.86
CA LYS A 288 4.79 -7.51 10.62
C LYS A 288 4.26 -6.60 9.51
N ASN A 289 3.61 -5.46 9.86
CA ASN A 289 3.23 -4.44 8.89
C ASN A 289 4.48 -3.80 8.23
N HIS A 290 5.48 -3.42 9.04
CA HIS A 290 6.77 -2.95 8.56
C HIS A 290 7.46 -3.99 7.67
N ASP A 291 7.54 -5.23 8.13
CA ASP A 291 8.19 -6.32 7.40
C ASP A 291 7.54 -6.59 6.04
N PHE A 292 6.21 -6.49 5.95
CA PHE A 292 5.50 -6.61 4.67
C PHE A 292 5.81 -5.42 3.76
N ARG A 293 5.75 -4.17 4.25
CA ARG A 293 6.05 -2.96 3.45
C ARG A 293 7.47 -2.92 2.92
N HIS A 294 8.41 -3.53 3.66
CA HIS A 294 9.82 -3.65 3.27
C HIS A 294 10.14 -4.94 2.51
N LYS A 295 9.11 -5.75 2.20
CA LYS A 295 9.24 -7.03 1.51
C LYS A 295 10.21 -8.00 2.21
N ILE A 296 10.21 -7.98 3.54
CA ILE A 296 10.80 -9.00 4.42
C ILE A 296 9.82 -10.17 4.48
N ILE A 297 8.54 -9.89 4.77
CA ILE A 297 7.42 -10.78 4.46
C ILE A 297 7.14 -10.64 2.98
N ASP A 298 7.36 -11.72 2.21
CA ASP A 298 7.25 -11.77 0.75
C ASP A 298 6.39 -12.99 0.34
N PRO A 299 5.05 -12.90 0.46
CA PRO A 299 4.16 -14.00 0.15
C PRO A 299 4.15 -14.31 -1.35
N LYS A 300 3.90 -15.56 -1.71
CA LYS A 300 3.62 -15.92 -3.10
C LYS A 300 2.37 -15.20 -3.59
N MET A 301 2.39 -14.75 -4.84
CA MET A 301 1.25 -14.11 -5.50
C MET A 301 0.22 -15.17 -5.90
N GLN A 302 -0.40 -15.78 -4.91
CA GLN A 302 -1.45 -16.80 -5.01
C GLN A 302 -2.51 -16.58 -3.94
N ALA A 303 -3.70 -17.13 -4.16
CA ALA A 303 -4.81 -17.07 -3.22
C ALA A 303 -5.31 -18.46 -2.84
N LEU A 304 -5.88 -18.55 -1.63
CA LEU A 304 -6.52 -19.73 -1.08
C LEU A 304 -8.00 -19.45 -0.86
N VAL A 305 -8.87 -20.41 -1.22
CA VAL A 305 -10.30 -20.40 -0.92
C VAL A 305 -10.64 -21.68 -0.13
N ASP A 306 -11.08 -21.47 1.11
CA ASP A 306 -11.58 -22.51 2.01
C ASP A 306 -13.09 -22.34 2.17
N ASP A 307 -13.84 -23.24 1.53
CA ASP A 307 -15.31 -23.19 1.44
C ASP A 307 -15.93 -24.34 2.24
N ASN A 308 -16.57 -23.98 3.35
CA ASN A 308 -17.27 -24.91 4.20
C ASN A 308 -18.81 -24.73 4.16
N PHE A 309 -19.31 -23.90 3.24
CA PHE A 309 -20.74 -23.76 2.95
C PHE A 309 -21.17 -24.53 1.69
N GLY A 310 -20.31 -24.59 0.67
CA GLY A 310 -20.63 -25.18 -0.60
C GLY A 310 -21.71 -24.43 -1.39
N ILE A 311 -22.18 -25.03 -2.46
CA ILE A 311 -23.12 -24.40 -3.40
C ILE A 311 -24.55 -24.24 -2.85
N LEU A 312 -24.95 -25.11 -1.91
CA LEU A 312 -26.32 -25.14 -1.38
C LEU A 312 -26.61 -24.02 -0.38
N ASN A 313 -25.61 -23.48 0.25
CA ASN A 313 -25.73 -22.35 1.17
C ASN A 313 -25.52 -21.04 0.40
N ASN A 314 -26.54 -20.66 -0.39
CA ASN A 314 -26.51 -19.34 -0.99
C ASN A 314 -26.69 -18.25 0.08
N CYS A 315 -26.04 -17.14 -0.10
CA CYS A 315 -26.10 -16.03 0.84
C CYS A 315 -27.36 -15.14 0.68
N GLY A 316 -28.46 -15.73 0.25
CA GLY A 316 -29.73 -15.02 0.04
C GLY A 316 -29.77 -14.12 -1.20
N SER A 317 -28.63 -13.94 -1.87
CA SER A 317 -28.49 -13.21 -3.15
C SER A 317 -28.37 -14.16 -4.34
N LEU A 318 -28.75 -15.40 -4.17
CA LEU A 318 -28.66 -16.46 -5.17
C LEU A 318 -27.22 -16.85 -5.53
N GLU A 319 -26.21 -16.31 -4.85
CA GLU A 319 -24.80 -16.61 -5.00
C GLU A 319 -24.28 -17.33 -3.75
N SER A 320 -23.52 -18.40 -3.87
CA SER A 320 -22.89 -19.05 -2.71
C SER A 320 -21.73 -18.22 -2.16
N PHE A 321 -21.40 -18.39 -0.87
CA PHE A 321 -20.40 -17.55 -0.19
C PHE A 321 -19.04 -17.54 -0.88
N ALA A 322 -18.54 -18.70 -1.33
CA ALA A 322 -17.21 -18.81 -1.90
C ALA A 322 -17.07 -18.17 -3.30
N ILE A 323 -18.18 -17.92 -4.02
CA ILE A 323 -18.15 -17.27 -5.34
C ILE A 323 -17.43 -15.93 -5.28
N SER A 324 -17.64 -15.13 -4.24
CA SER A 324 -16.96 -13.85 -4.07
C SER A 324 -15.44 -14.00 -3.98
N GLY A 325 -14.93 -15.01 -3.27
CA GLY A 325 -13.51 -15.35 -3.19
C GLY A 325 -12.95 -15.70 -4.57
N TRP A 326 -13.56 -16.62 -5.26
CA TRP A 326 -13.13 -17.06 -6.59
C TRP A 326 -13.15 -15.92 -7.61
N ARG A 327 -14.23 -15.12 -7.63
CA ARG A 327 -14.36 -13.96 -8.52
C ARG A 327 -13.24 -12.94 -8.33
N ASN A 328 -13.01 -12.50 -7.10
CA ASN A 328 -12.02 -11.48 -6.80
C ASN A 328 -10.59 -11.99 -7.06
N PHE A 329 -10.27 -13.20 -6.60
CA PHE A 329 -8.89 -13.67 -6.61
C PHE A 329 -8.43 -14.10 -8.00
N SER A 330 -9.32 -14.67 -8.83
CA SER A 330 -8.97 -14.94 -10.22
C SER A 330 -8.67 -13.66 -11.01
N ALA A 331 -9.41 -12.59 -10.73
CA ALA A 331 -9.17 -11.27 -11.34
C ALA A 331 -7.86 -10.62 -10.89
N LEU A 332 -7.46 -10.83 -9.63
CA LEU A 332 -6.24 -10.27 -9.06
C LEU A 332 -4.97 -11.05 -9.41
N LEU A 333 -5.06 -12.37 -9.53
CA LEU A 333 -3.90 -13.28 -9.50
C LEU A 333 -3.86 -14.26 -10.66
N ASN A 334 -4.86 -14.24 -11.55
CA ASN A 334 -5.22 -15.26 -12.54
C ASN A 334 -5.78 -16.52 -11.90
N PHE A 335 -6.63 -17.25 -12.64
CA PHE A 335 -7.33 -18.43 -12.10
C PHE A 335 -6.37 -19.55 -11.67
N THR A 336 -5.23 -19.74 -12.35
CA THR A 336 -4.24 -20.78 -12.03
C THR A 336 -3.56 -20.56 -10.67
N ASN A 337 -3.58 -19.34 -10.15
CA ASN A 337 -2.99 -18.97 -8.87
C ASN A 337 -4.04 -18.87 -7.75
N THR A 338 -5.31 -19.20 -8.02
CA THR A 338 -6.36 -19.29 -7.02
C THR A 338 -6.65 -20.76 -6.74
N LYS A 339 -6.46 -21.18 -5.48
CA LYS A 339 -6.47 -22.58 -5.07
C LYS A 339 -7.58 -22.85 -4.08
N LYS A 340 -8.22 -24.03 -4.17
CA LYS A 340 -9.06 -24.60 -3.12
C LYS A 340 -8.19 -25.29 -2.08
N GLY A 341 -8.48 -25.15 -0.79
CA GLY A 341 -7.77 -25.87 0.27
C GLY A 341 -8.20 -25.44 1.65
N ASP A 342 -7.66 -26.10 2.65
CA ASP A 342 -7.88 -25.82 4.07
C ASP A 342 -7.05 -24.61 4.53
N PHE A 343 -7.65 -23.71 5.27
CA PHE A 343 -7.04 -22.43 5.64
C PHE A 343 -5.74 -22.62 6.44
N PHE A 344 -5.77 -23.34 7.56
CA PHE A 344 -4.60 -23.47 8.41
C PHE A 344 -3.56 -24.45 7.85
N ASN A 345 -3.96 -25.60 7.33
CA ASN A 345 -3.02 -26.57 6.78
C ASN A 345 -2.22 -25.99 5.62
N ASN A 346 -2.91 -25.34 4.67
CA ASN A 346 -2.23 -24.75 3.53
C ASN A 346 -1.37 -23.53 3.88
N THR A 347 -1.86 -22.63 4.75
CA THR A 347 -1.12 -21.41 5.11
C THR A 347 0.04 -21.67 6.08
N LYS A 348 0.09 -22.82 6.75
CA LYS A 348 1.23 -23.28 7.52
C LYS A 348 2.40 -23.66 6.62
N ASP A 349 2.12 -24.40 5.56
CA ASP A 349 3.15 -25.01 4.71
C ASP A 349 3.56 -24.09 3.55
N ASP A 350 2.62 -23.33 3.00
CA ASP A 350 2.84 -22.40 1.89
C ASP A 350 2.36 -20.98 2.22
N SER A 351 2.75 -19.98 1.41
CA SER A 351 2.41 -18.58 1.65
C SER A 351 1.47 -18.04 0.57
N TYR A 352 0.54 -17.18 0.98
CA TYR A 352 -0.51 -16.60 0.16
C TYR A 352 -0.59 -15.08 0.34
N ILE A 353 -0.80 -14.34 -0.74
CA ILE A 353 -1.09 -12.92 -0.60
C ILE A 353 -2.54 -12.71 -0.13
N TRP A 354 -3.47 -13.59 -0.55
CA TRP A 354 -4.87 -13.57 -0.14
C TRP A 354 -5.35 -14.94 0.36
N SER A 355 -6.23 -14.93 1.36
CA SER A 355 -6.98 -16.12 1.76
C SER A 355 -8.43 -15.77 2.04
N TYR A 356 -9.32 -16.66 1.64
CA TYR A 356 -10.76 -16.59 1.86
C TYR A 356 -11.18 -17.78 2.70
N GLY A 357 -12.01 -17.55 3.71
CA GLY A 357 -12.60 -18.62 4.52
C GLY A 357 -14.08 -18.36 4.75
N CYS A 358 -14.93 -19.37 4.55
CA CYS A 358 -16.35 -19.28 4.89
C CYS A 358 -16.90 -20.56 5.48
N GLY A 359 -17.76 -20.42 6.51
CA GLY A 359 -18.37 -21.51 7.23
C GLY A 359 -19.31 -21.02 8.35
N GLY A 360 -20.00 -21.94 9.02
CA GLY A 360 -20.86 -21.61 10.15
C GLY A 360 -20.06 -20.94 11.27
N GLY A 361 -20.36 -19.67 11.61
CA GLY A 361 -19.57 -18.87 12.55
C GLY A 361 -20.16 -18.80 13.96
N LYS A 362 -19.26 -18.58 14.91
CA LYS A 362 -19.50 -18.06 16.25
C LYS A 362 -18.58 -16.86 16.46
N PHE A 363 -18.64 -16.17 17.60
CA PHE A 363 -17.76 -15.03 17.86
C PHE A 363 -16.27 -15.37 17.68
N ASP A 364 -15.86 -16.58 18.10
CA ASP A 364 -14.48 -17.05 18.25
C ASP A 364 -14.12 -18.23 17.34
N SER A 365 -15.00 -18.64 16.43
CA SER A 365 -14.75 -19.84 15.60
C SER A 365 -15.55 -19.83 14.31
N CYS A 366 -15.04 -20.55 13.30
CA CYS A 366 -15.63 -20.78 12.00
C CYS A 366 -15.55 -22.28 11.66
N VAL A 367 -16.72 -22.92 11.47
CA VAL A 367 -16.79 -24.34 11.15
C VAL A 367 -16.00 -24.65 9.89
N GLY A 368 -15.10 -25.62 9.97
CA GLY A 368 -14.24 -26.06 8.88
C GLY A 368 -13.00 -25.18 8.68
N ILE A 369 -12.98 -23.96 9.21
CA ILE A 369 -11.80 -23.08 9.16
C ILE A 369 -10.96 -23.25 10.44
N GLY A 370 -11.54 -23.00 11.61
CA GLY A 370 -10.83 -23.08 12.89
C GLY A 370 -11.43 -22.19 13.98
N ASN A 371 -10.66 -21.93 15.02
CA ASN A 371 -11.06 -21.10 16.14
C ASN A 371 -9.93 -20.15 16.60
N THR A 372 -10.23 -19.27 17.54
CA THR A 372 -9.24 -18.29 18.06
C THR A 372 -7.98 -18.95 18.61
N ALA A 373 -8.07 -20.14 19.26
CA ALA A 373 -6.90 -20.86 19.77
C ALA A 373 -5.99 -21.36 18.63
N ASP A 374 -6.54 -21.62 17.44
CA ASP A 374 -5.72 -21.94 16.26
C ASP A 374 -4.84 -20.75 15.86
N PHE A 375 -5.36 -19.52 15.92
CA PHE A 375 -4.57 -18.31 15.65
C PHE A 375 -3.52 -18.02 16.73
N VAL A 376 -3.77 -18.45 17.98
CA VAL A 376 -2.77 -18.34 19.07
C VAL A 376 -1.59 -19.27 18.82
N THR A 377 -1.84 -20.48 18.34
CA THR A 377 -0.84 -21.55 18.24
C THR A 377 -0.22 -21.73 16.87
N GLN A 378 -0.90 -21.30 15.80
CA GLN A 378 -0.46 -21.43 14.42
C GLN A 378 -0.07 -20.07 13.84
N ASN A 379 0.83 -20.09 12.86
CA ASN A 379 1.37 -18.90 12.23
C ASN A 379 1.00 -18.87 10.73
N PRO A 380 -0.26 -18.55 10.36
CA PRO A 380 -0.70 -18.59 8.98
C PRO A 380 0.07 -17.58 8.10
N LYS A 381 0.65 -18.07 7.00
CA LYS A 381 1.45 -17.27 6.06
C LYS A 381 0.55 -16.67 4.97
N THR A 382 -0.41 -15.85 5.36
CA THR A 382 -1.29 -15.11 4.45
C THR A 382 -1.41 -13.67 4.92
N VAL A 383 -1.53 -12.69 4.01
CA VAL A 383 -1.47 -11.26 4.35
C VAL A 383 -2.86 -10.64 4.42
N PHE A 384 -3.65 -10.76 3.35
CA PHE A 384 -5.01 -10.25 3.29
C PHE A 384 -5.99 -11.40 3.47
N THR A 385 -7.01 -11.20 4.31
CA THR A 385 -8.06 -12.21 4.50
C THR A 385 -9.46 -11.63 4.32
N ALA A 386 -10.37 -12.46 3.85
CA ALA A 386 -11.81 -12.24 3.89
C ALA A 386 -12.44 -13.47 4.56
N LEU A 387 -12.95 -13.28 5.77
CA LEU A 387 -13.49 -14.36 6.59
C LEU A 387 -14.99 -14.16 6.79
N TYR A 388 -15.77 -15.16 6.43
CA TYR A 388 -17.23 -15.12 6.50
C TYR A 388 -17.78 -16.22 7.40
N GLY A 389 -18.43 -15.77 8.46
CA GLY A 389 -19.16 -16.59 9.42
C GLY A 389 -20.14 -15.71 10.18
N SER A 390 -21.17 -16.32 10.74
CA SER A 390 -22.14 -15.61 11.59
C SER A 390 -21.40 -14.97 12.78
N ARG A 391 -21.92 -13.86 13.30
CA ARG A 391 -21.44 -13.15 14.50
C ARG A 391 -20.04 -12.51 14.39
N PHE A 392 -19.35 -12.63 13.25
CA PHE A 392 -18.03 -12.02 13.06
C PHE A 392 -18.08 -10.50 13.07
N GLY A 393 -19.18 -9.92 12.63
CA GLY A 393 -19.40 -8.48 12.62
C GLY A 393 -19.50 -7.83 14.01
N ASP A 394 -19.74 -8.62 15.07
CA ASP A 394 -19.51 -8.21 16.46
C ASP A 394 -18.02 -8.33 16.80
N TRP A 395 -17.19 -7.71 15.96
CA TRP A 395 -15.76 -7.85 16.04
C TRP A 395 -15.15 -7.33 17.35
N ASP A 396 -15.85 -6.55 18.13
CA ASP A 396 -15.45 -6.08 19.47
C ASP A 396 -15.69 -7.11 20.59
N SER A 397 -16.34 -8.25 20.28
CA SER A 397 -16.60 -9.33 21.26
C SER A 397 -15.32 -9.98 21.75
N LYS A 398 -15.38 -10.57 22.95
CA LYS A 398 -14.27 -11.32 23.55
C LYS A 398 -13.75 -12.39 22.59
N ASP A 399 -12.41 -12.47 22.46
CA ASP A 399 -11.73 -13.47 21.64
C ASP A 399 -12.24 -13.56 20.18
N ASN A 400 -12.70 -12.44 19.59
CA ASN A 400 -13.27 -12.43 18.26
C ASN A 400 -12.32 -13.02 17.22
N PHE A 401 -12.84 -13.91 16.37
CA PHE A 401 -12.10 -14.69 15.39
C PHE A 401 -11.30 -13.83 14.40
N MET A 402 -11.88 -12.73 13.90
CA MET A 402 -11.19 -11.85 12.96
C MET A 402 -10.07 -11.04 13.61
N ARG A 403 -10.26 -10.57 14.86
CA ARG A 403 -9.21 -9.87 15.60
C ARG A 403 -8.09 -10.83 16.02
N ALA A 404 -8.42 -12.07 16.38
CA ALA A 404 -7.44 -13.11 16.64
C ALA A 404 -6.56 -13.40 15.43
N ALA A 405 -7.12 -13.39 14.21
CA ALA A 405 -6.36 -13.52 12.98
C ALA A 405 -5.28 -12.44 12.87
N LEU A 406 -5.61 -11.17 13.13
CA LEU A 406 -4.65 -10.07 13.10
C LEU A 406 -3.63 -10.15 14.26
N ALA A 407 -4.05 -10.63 15.44
CA ALA A 407 -3.20 -10.77 16.61
C ALA A 407 -2.18 -11.92 16.50
N SER A 408 -2.44 -12.92 15.62
CA SER A 408 -1.56 -14.07 15.42
C SER A 408 -0.12 -13.68 15.07
N ASN A 409 0.85 -14.51 15.39
CA ASN A 409 2.24 -14.35 14.98
C ASN A 409 2.47 -14.66 13.49
N GLY A 410 1.43 -15.06 12.74
CA GLY A 410 1.45 -15.21 11.29
C GLY A 410 1.58 -13.87 10.55
N TRP A 411 1.28 -13.88 9.25
CA TRP A 411 1.46 -12.70 8.40
C TRP A 411 0.17 -11.89 8.18
N ILE A 412 -0.95 -12.25 8.81
CA ILE A 412 -2.24 -11.59 8.59
C ILE A 412 -2.19 -10.14 9.04
N LEU A 413 -2.50 -9.25 8.12
CA LEU A 413 -2.52 -7.79 8.32
C LEU A 413 -3.92 -7.18 8.14
N THR A 414 -4.85 -7.90 7.49
CA THR A 414 -6.22 -7.43 7.32
C THR A 414 -7.22 -8.56 7.33
N SER A 415 -8.45 -8.26 7.76
CA SER A 415 -9.60 -9.15 7.67
C SER A 415 -10.85 -8.34 7.34
N CYS A 416 -11.59 -8.76 6.29
CA CYS A 416 -12.80 -8.11 5.82
C CYS A 416 -14.04 -8.95 6.13
N TRP A 417 -15.13 -8.29 6.54
CA TRP A 417 -16.43 -8.90 6.75
C TRP A 417 -17.59 -7.95 6.43
N ALA A 418 -18.67 -8.46 5.87
CA ALA A 418 -19.81 -7.67 5.44
C ALA A 418 -21.16 -8.41 5.57
N GLY A 419 -21.27 -9.37 6.51
CA GLY A 419 -22.46 -10.21 6.65
C GLY A 419 -22.68 -11.15 5.46
N ARG A 420 -22.79 -10.59 4.28
CA ARG A 420 -22.83 -11.30 2.99
C ARG A 420 -21.68 -10.84 2.09
N PRO A 421 -21.04 -11.74 1.32
CA PRO A 421 -19.87 -11.41 0.54
C PRO A 421 -20.23 -10.58 -0.71
N HIS A 422 -19.93 -9.30 -0.69
CA HIS A 422 -20.14 -8.38 -1.81
C HIS A 422 -18.94 -7.44 -2.06
N TYR A 423 -17.78 -7.70 -1.45
CA TYR A 423 -16.57 -6.91 -1.69
C TYR A 423 -16.07 -7.00 -3.12
N THR A 424 -15.48 -5.89 -3.58
CA THR A 424 -14.73 -5.81 -4.82
C THR A 424 -13.29 -5.40 -4.51
N PHE A 425 -12.31 -6.25 -4.87
CA PHE A 425 -10.90 -6.01 -4.59
C PHE A 425 -10.06 -5.81 -5.86
N HIS A 426 -10.67 -5.86 -7.05
CA HIS A 426 -9.96 -5.87 -8.32
C HIS A 426 -9.06 -4.65 -8.56
N GLN A 427 -9.31 -3.51 -7.93
CA GLN A 427 -8.47 -2.32 -8.04
C GLN A 427 -7.08 -2.53 -7.40
N MET A 428 -6.93 -3.45 -6.43
CA MET A 428 -5.62 -3.79 -5.87
C MET A 428 -4.67 -4.39 -6.91
N GLY A 429 -5.20 -4.97 -7.98
CA GLY A 429 -4.43 -5.52 -9.10
C GLY A 429 -3.53 -4.50 -9.81
N MET A 430 -3.87 -3.21 -9.74
CA MET A 430 -3.08 -2.10 -10.30
C MET A 430 -2.52 -1.16 -9.23
N GLY A 431 -2.37 -1.63 -7.99
CA GLY A 431 -1.64 -0.94 -6.93
C GLY A 431 -2.48 -0.04 -6.01
N GLU A 432 -3.81 -0.14 -6.06
CA GLU A 432 -4.67 0.50 -5.07
C GLU A 432 -4.56 -0.17 -3.70
N THR A 433 -4.96 0.57 -2.67
CA THR A 433 -4.96 0.08 -1.30
C THR A 433 -6.23 -0.72 -1.00
N ILE A 434 -6.17 -1.61 0.00
CA ILE A 434 -7.36 -2.34 0.45
C ILE A 434 -8.45 -1.40 0.96
N GLY A 435 -8.08 -0.31 1.64
CA GLY A 435 -9.03 0.70 2.12
C GLY A 435 -9.80 1.39 0.99
N TYR A 436 -9.12 1.64 -0.16
CA TYR A 436 -9.79 2.13 -1.35
C TYR A 436 -10.89 1.16 -1.82
N CYS A 437 -10.58 -0.14 -1.89
CA CYS A 437 -11.52 -1.17 -2.33
C CYS A 437 -12.71 -1.33 -1.38
N VAL A 438 -12.46 -1.29 -0.07
CA VAL A 438 -13.52 -1.34 0.95
C VAL A 438 -14.44 -0.14 0.83
N ARG A 439 -13.91 1.08 0.70
CA ARG A 439 -14.70 2.29 0.47
C ARG A 439 -15.49 2.22 -0.83
N ALA A 440 -14.90 1.70 -1.91
CA ALA A 440 -15.61 1.49 -3.17
C ALA A 440 -16.77 0.51 -3.02
N THR A 441 -16.60 -0.55 -2.22
CA THR A 441 -17.66 -1.50 -1.86
C THR A 441 -18.77 -0.83 -1.05
N GLN A 442 -18.42 -0.06 -0.02
CA GLN A 442 -19.39 0.70 0.80
C GLN A 442 -20.18 1.71 -0.04
N ASN A 443 -19.59 2.26 -1.08
CA ASN A 443 -20.22 3.21 -2.00
C ASN A 443 -20.93 2.56 -3.20
N ASN A 444 -20.94 1.23 -3.31
CA ASN A 444 -21.60 0.54 -4.41
C ASN A 444 -23.12 0.64 -4.30
N LEU A 445 -23.76 1.48 -5.12
CA LEU A 445 -25.20 1.78 -5.01
C LEU A 445 -26.07 0.61 -5.41
N ASN A 446 -25.72 -0.11 -6.48
CA ASN A 446 -26.56 -1.14 -7.05
C ASN A 446 -25.78 -2.02 -8.04
N SER A 447 -26.40 -3.10 -8.51
CA SER A 447 -25.83 -4.04 -9.47
C SER A 447 -25.49 -3.45 -10.85
N SER A 448 -25.89 -2.21 -11.15
CA SER A 448 -25.47 -1.55 -12.38
C SER A 448 -24.00 -1.13 -12.36
N ASN A 449 -23.42 -0.99 -11.15
CA ASN A 449 -21.99 -0.71 -10.98
C ASN A 449 -21.21 -2.01 -10.73
N TYR A 450 -21.36 -2.62 -9.54
CA TYR A 450 -20.78 -3.91 -9.20
C TYR A 450 -21.84 -4.83 -8.64
N PHE A 451 -21.56 -6.13 -8.60
CA PHE A 451 -22.42 -7.11 -7.95
C PHE A 451 -22.82 -6.62 -6.54
N THR A 452 -24.09 -6.80 -6.22
CA THR A 452 -24.64 -6.47 -4.91
C THR A 452 -25.22 -7.73 -4.27
N GLY A 453 -24.78 -8.02 -3.04
CA GLY A 453 -25.43 -8.99 -2.18
C GLY A 453 -26.59 -8.39 -1.38
N LEU A 454 -27.26 -9.23 -0.59
CA LEU A 454 -28.08 -8.75 0.53
C LEU A 454 -27.20 -7.90 1.45
N THR A 455 -27.77 -6.93 2.13
CA THR A 455 -27.06 -6.02 3.02
C THR A 455 -26.00 -5.12 2.33
N ASN A 456 -26.10 -4.96 1.02
CA ASN A 456 -25.28 -3.99 0.29
C ASN A 456 -25.42 -2.59 0.91
N ARG A 457 -24.32 -1.87 1.07
CA ARG A 457 -24.24 -0.58 1.78
C ARG A 457 -24.62 -0.63 3.26
N GLY A 458 -24.65 -1.81 3.87
CA GLY A 458 -24.87 -1.99 5.30
C GLY A 458 -23.74 -1.35 6.12
N THR A 459 -24.12 -0.65 7.21
CA THR A 459 -23.19 0.11 8.04
C THR A 459 -22.16 -0.75 8.77
N HIS A 460 -22.41 -2.06 8.88
CA HIS A 460 -21.53 -3.09 9.45
C HIS A 460 -20.36 -3.52 8.53
N THR A 461 -20.36 -3.08 7.25
CA THR A 461 -19.28 -3.43 6.31
C THR A 461 -17.93 -2.89 6.81
N SER A 462 -17.02 -3.78 7.20
CA SER A 462 -15.83 -3.45 8.00
C SER A 462 -14.52 -3.95 7.39
N LEU A 463 -13.45 -3.22 7.71
CA LEU A 463 -12.06 -3.59 7.49
C LEU A 463 -11.34 -3.58 8.83
N LEU A 464 -10.97 -4.76 9.33
CA LEU A 464 -9.98 -4.88 10.39
C LEU A 464 -8.59 -4.93 9.76
N GLY A 465 -7.68 -4.05 10.21
CA GLY A 465 -6.33 -3.91 9.69
C GLY A 465 -6.03 -2.51 9.13
N ASP A 466 -4.83 -2.35 8.61
CA ASP A 466 -4.32 -1.10 8.06
C ASP A 466 -4.92 -0.83 6.65
N PRO A 467 -5.69 0.25 6.46
CA PRO A 467 -6.37 0.54 5.20
C PRO A 467 -5.43 0.98 4.08
N THR A 468 -4.16 1.28 4.39
CA THR A 468 -3.17 1.78 3.42
C THR A 468 -2.38 0.68 2.72
N LEU A 469 -2.58 -0.59 3.09
CA LEU A 469 -1.86 -1.72 2.53
C LEU A 469 -2.26 -1.99 1.08
N ARG A 470 -1.27 -2.37 0.27
CA ARG A 470 -1.41 -2.73 -1.15
C ARG A 470 -0.69 -4.04 -1.46
N MET A 471 -1.07 -4.74 -2.52
CA MET A 471 -0.57 -6.09 -2.80
C MET A 471 0.88 -6.13 -3.28
N HIS A 472 1.25 -5.24 -4.20
CA HIS A 472 2.52 -5.35 -4.92
C HIS A 472 3.57 -4.45 -4.28
N ILE A 473 4.49 -5.07 -3.55
CA ILE A 473 5.58 -4.38 -2.86
C ILE A 473 6.88 -4.49 -3.69
N VAL A 474 7.58 -3.37 -3.84
CA VAL A 474 8.94 -3.29 -4.42
C VAL A 474 9.93 -3.18 -3.28
N ARG A 475 11.02 -3.96 -3.32
CA ARG A 475 12.07 -3.89 -2.29
C ARG A 475 12.70 -2.50 -2.26
N PRO A 476 12.80 -1.86 -1.09
CA PRO A 476 13.45 -0.56 -0.96
C PRO A 476 14.97 -0.66 -1.10
N VAL A 477 15.60 0.49 -1.28
CA VAL A 477 17.05 0.65 -1.12
C VAL A 477 17.46 0.38 0.33
N LYS A 478 18.76 0.13 0.56
CA LYS A 478 19.29 -0.06 1.91
C LYS A 478 20.41 0.93 2.19
N ASN A 479 20.65 1.23 3.46
CA ASN A 479 21.79 2.01 3.95
C ASN A 479 21.93 3.37 3.24
N LEU A 480 20.82 4.11 3.09
CA LEU A 480 20.89 5.48 2.57
C LEU A 480 21.70 6.34 3.54
N LYS A 481 22.75 6.96 3.03
CA LYS A 481 23.62 7.89 3.74
C LYS A 481 23.63 9.24 3.03
N SER A 482 23.87 10.30 3.79
CA SER A 482 24.07 11.66 3.26
C SER A 482 25.35 12.26 3.83
N ALA A 483 26.12 12.97 2.99
CA ALA A 483 27.36 13.63 3.39
C ALA A 483 27.46 15.02 2.76
N VAL A 484 27.95 16.03 3.53
CA VAL A 484 28.28 17.35 2.98
C VAL A 484 29.64 17.26 2.33
N MET A 485 29.71 17.61 1.05
CA MET A 485 30.93 17.57 0.26
C MET A 485 31.72 18.90 0.38
N PRO A 486 33.05 18.89 0.13
CA PRO A 486 33.88 20.12 0.20
C PRO A 486 33.38 21.24 -0.72
N ASN A 487 32.77 20.93 -1.85
CA ASN A 487 32.15 21.90 -2.78
C ASN A 487 30.77 22.42 -2.32
N LYS A 488 30.40 22.19 -1.07
CA LYS A 488 29.14 22.64 -0.46
C LYS A 488 27.85 22.01 -1.04
N THR A 489 27.98 20.85 -1.66
CA THR A 489 26.83 20.02 -2.08
C THR A 489 26.54 18.93 -1.06
N VAL A 490 25.43 18.22 -1.20
CA VAL A 490 25.12 17.03 -0.39
C VAL A 490 25.11 15.81 -1.28
N LEU A 491 26.00 14.87 -1.00
CA LEU A 491 26.03 13.54 -1.64
C LEU A 491 25.09 12.62 -0.86
N LEU A 492 24.21 11.95 -1.59
CA LEU A 492 23.40 10.82 -1.13
C LEU A 492 23.94 9.55 -1.76
N SER A 493 24.07 8.49 -0.98
CA SER A 493 24.48 7.17 -1.47
C SER A 493 23.70 6.08 -0.77
N TRP A 494 23.43 4.96 -1.47
CA TRP A 494 22.66 3.84 -0.93
C TRP A 494 23.12 2.50 -1.52
N LYS A 495 22.77 1.41 -0.84
CA LYS A 495 22.89 0.08 -1.44
C LYS A 495 21.69 -0.19 -2.33
N PRO A 496 21.88 -0.77 -3.53
CA PRO A 496 20.79 -1.06 -4.46
C PRO A 496 19.69 -1.90 -3.84
N ALA A 497 18.46 -1.71 -4.32
CA ALA A 497 17.36 -2.64 -4.07
C ALA A 497 17.68 -3.99 -4.74
N ASN A 498 17.47 -5.08 -4.02
CA ASN A 498 17.61 -6.43 -4.60
C ASN A 498 16.28 -6.81 -5.30
N ASP A 499 15.97 -6.10 -6.39
CA ASP A 499 14.78 -6.28 -7.22
C ASP A 499 15.11 -5.81 -8.65
N SER A 500 14.29 -6.22 -9.64
CA SER A 500 14.45 -5.76 -11.03
C SER A 500 13.88 -4.35 -11.18
N ILE A 501 14.71 -3.33 -10.95
CA ILE A 501 14.32 -1.92 -10.94
C ILE A 501 14.75 -1.18 -12.21
N ILE A 502 14.08 -0.07 -12.53
CA ILE A 502 14.42 0.85 -13.62
C ILE A 502 15.44 1.89 -13.14
N GLY A 503 15.33 2.33 -11.90
CA GLY A 503 16.17 3.35 -11.28
C GLY A 503 15.58 3.82 -9.97
N TYR A 504 16.01 5.01 -9.54
CA TYR A 504 15.64 5.58 -8.25
C TYR A 504 15.10 7.00 -8.43
N TYR A 505 14.10 7.36 -7.67
CA TYR A 505 13.69 8.74 -7.46
C TYR A 505 14.20 9.24 -6.11
N VAL A 506 14.73 10.45 -6.10
CA VAL A 506 15.18 11.15 -4.90
C VAL A 506 14.20 12.28 -4.60
N TYR A 507 13.80 12.36 -3.35
CA TYR A 507 12.88 13.36 -2.81
C TYR A 507 13.56 14.13 -1.70
N LYS A 508 13.15 15.39 -1.54
CA LYS A 508 13.58 16.28 -0.44
C LYS A 508 12.36 16.83 0.27
N LEU A 509 12.41 16.90 1.59
CA LEU A 509 11.33 17.47 2.37
C LEU A 509 11.19 18.96 2.12
N ASP A 510 10.04 19.34 1.61
CA ASP A 510 9.60 20.75 1.59
C ASP A 510 8.94 21.07 2.93
N LYS A 511 9.65 21.84 3.77
CA LYS A 511 9.20 22.13 5.13
C LYS A 511 7.89 22.91 5.20
N PRO A 512 7.62 23.91 4.33
CA PRO A 512 6.36 24.66 4.34
C PRO A 512 5.13 23.76 4.15
N THR A 513 5.20 22.80 3.24
CA THR A 513 4.07 21.89 2.93
C THR A 513 4.14 20.58 3.69
N ASN A 514 5.24 20.30 4.39
CA ASN A 514 5.54 19.02 5.03
C ASN A 514 5.37 17.81 4.08
N LYS A 515 5.83 17.97 2.82
CA LYS A 515 5.79 16.93 1.78
C LYS A 515 7.18 16.64 1.24
N TYR A 516 7.45 15.39 0.92
CA TYR A 516 8.63 15.02 0.16
C TYR A 516 8.40 15.28 -1.32
N ILE A 517 9.09 16.28 -1.87
CA ILE A 517 9.02 16.67 -3.27
C ILE A 517 10.16 16.02 -4.04
N ARG A 518 9.85 15.42 -5.17
CA ARG A 518 10.84 14.79 -6.05
C ARG A 518 11.79 15.84 -6.61
N ILE A 519 13.11 15.63 -6.45
CA ILE A 519 14.17 16.51 -6.95
C ILE A 519 14.91 15.91 -8.15
N THR A 520 14.54 14.71 -8.60
CA THR A 520 15.02 14.08 -9.84
C THR A 520 13.97 14.17 -10.94
N ASN A 521 14.34 14.62 -12.14
CA ASN A 521 13.42 14.73 -13.27
C ASN A 521 13.11 13.35 -13.89
N SER A 522 14.08 12.46 -13.90
CA SER A 522 13.99 11.07 -14.38
C SER A 522 14.57 10.10 -13.36
N PRO A 523 14.29 8.80 -13.46
CA PRO A 523 14.89 7.81 -12.58
C PRO A 523 16.42 7.78 -12.71
N VAL A 524 17.14 7.87 -11.59
CA VAL A 524 18.59 7.77 -11.53
C VAL A 524 18.99 6.30 -11.62
N ALA A 525 19.84 5.94 -12.58
CA ALA A 525 20.27 4.55 -12.79
C ALA A 525 21.38 4.07 -11.85
N VAL A 526 22.04 5.02 -11.17
CA VAL A 526 23.14 4.77 -10.22
C VAL A 526 22.64 4.85 -8.78
N ASN A 527 23.42 4.33 -7.85
CA ASN A 527 23.06 4.26 -6.43
C ASN A 527 23.56 5.46 -5.60
N TYR A 528 23.68 6.62 -6.23
CA TYR A 528 24.00 7.89 -5.58
C TYR A 528 23.30 9.07 -6.29
N PHE A 529 23.21 10.21 -5.60
CA PHE A 529 22.69 11.46 -6.12
C PHE A 529 23.34 12.65 -5.40
N VAL A 530 23.58 13.74 -6.12
CA VAL A 530 24.14 14.98 -5.53
C VAL A 530 23.10 16.08 -5.56
N ASP A 531 22.74 16.58 -4.38
CA ASP A 531 21.95 17.79 -4.25
C ASP A 531 22.90 19.01 -4.29
N TYR A 532 22.82 19.78 -5.37
CA TYR A 532 23.61 21.01 -5.59
C TYR A 532 23.05 22.24 -4.89
N SER A 533 21.85 22.13 -4.31
CA SER A 533 21.14 23.25 -3.70
C SER A 533 20.62 22.88 -2.30
N PRO A 534 21.51 22.42 -1.39
CA PRO A 534 21.11 22.18 -0.02
C PRO A 534 20.75 23.51 0.67
N VAL A 535 19.76 23.48 1.56
CA VAL A 535 19.34 24.65 2.34
C VAL A 535 20.02 24.64 3.71
N THR A 536 20.30 25.82 4.28
CA THR A 536 20.84 25.93 5.64
C THR A 536 19.91 25.25 6.64
N GLY A 537 20.47 24.46 7.55
CA GLY A 537 19.74 23.65 8.52
C GLY A 537 19.57 22.19 8.07
N ASN A 538 18.57 21.52 8.61
CA ASN A 538 18.33 20.11 8.30
C ASN A 538 17.74 19.95 6.89
N ASN A 539 18.39 19.14 6.07
CA ASN A 539 17.92 18.64 4.79
C ASN A 539 17.52 17.17 4.98
N CYS A 540 16.25 16.87 4.80
CA CYS A 540 15.72 15.52 4.90
C CYS A 540 15.45 15.00 3.50
N TYR A 541 16.04 13.85 3.18
CA TYR A 541 15.92 13.20 1.87
C TYR A 541 15.23 11.86 2.00
N MET A 542 14.59 11.44 0.92
CA MET A 542 13.98 10.12 0.76
C MET A 542 14.37 9.55 -0.60
N VAL A 543 14.70 8.25 -0.66
CA VAL A 543 14.97 7.54 -1.91
C VAL A 543 13.97 6.40 -2.06
N ARG A 544 13.37 6.30 -3.26
CA ARG A 544 12.46 5.21 -3.64
C ARG A 544 12.94 4.55 -4.92
N ALA A 545 12.99 3.21 -4.94
CA ALA A 545 13.24 2.45 -6.15
C ALA A 545 12.00 2.42 -7.04
N LEU A 546 12.18 2.57 -8.35
CA LEU A 546 11.13 2.49 -9.37
C LEU A 546 11.24 1.16 -10.12
N LYS A 547 10.14 0.43 -10.21
CA LYS A 547 10.01 -0.82 -10.95
C LYS A 547 8.84 -0.75 -11.92
N LEU A 548 8.98 -1.30 -13.12
CA LEU A 548 7.83 -1.67 -13.94
C LEU A 548 7.31 -3.01 -13.43
N SER A 549 6.30 -2.98 -12.57
CA SER A 549 5.62 -4.17 -12.08
C SER A 549 4.78 -4.77 -13.20
N LYS A 550 5.08 -6.02 -13.56
CA LYS A 550 4.24 -6.86 -14.43
C LYS A 550 3.43 -7.76 -13.51
N VAL A 551 2.11 -7.60 -13.55
CA VAL A 551 1.15 -8.24 -12.64
C VAL A 551 0.06 -8.94 -13.43
N ALA A 552 -0.79 -9.72 -12.77
CA ALA A 552 -1.91 -10.40 -13.41
C ALA A 552 -2.86 -9.45 -14.15
N SER A 553 -2.96 -8.20 -13.70
CA SER A 553 -3.81 -7.15 -14.27
C SER A 553 -3.13 -6.30 -15.35
N GLY A 554 -1.84 -6.53 -15.66
CA GLY A 554 -1.11 -5.77 -16.67
C GLY A 554 0.23 -5.25 -16.19
N SER A 555 0.53 -3.95 -16.42
CA SER A 555 1.79 -3.36 -15.99
C SER A 555 1.64 -1.90 -15.54
N TYR A 556 2.37 -1.52 -14.51
CA TYR A 556 2.42 -0.14 -14.02
C TYR A 556 3.76 0.17 -13.35
N TYR A 557 4.14 1.44 -13.35
CA TYR A 557 5.29 1.91 -12.61
C TYR A 557 4.97 1.92 -11.11
N ASN A 558 5.78 1.23 -10.32
CA ASN A 558 5.56 1.00 -8.91
C ASN A 558 6.76 1.45 -8.11
N LEU A 559 6.52 2.22 -7.06
CA LEU A 559 7.54 2.76 -6.18
C LEU A 559 7.72 1.87 -4.93
N SER A 560 8.96 1.69 -4.53
CA SER A 560 9.28 1.03 -3.26
C SER A 560 8.87 1.90 -2.06
N GLN A 561 8.93 1.29 -0.89
CA GLN A 561 9.00 2.02 0.38
C GLN A 561 10.15 3.04 0.31
N GLY A 562 9.94 4.25 0.82
CA GLY A 562 10.95 5.29 0.92
C GLY A 562 11.92 5.02 2.07
N ILE A 563 13.22 5.22 1.83
CA ILE A 563 14.27 5.17 2.85
C ILE A 563 14.79 6.59 3.05
N PHE A 564 14.99 6.98 4.30
CA PHE A 564 15.25 8.36 4.70
C PHE A 564 16.69 8.57 5.17
N SER A 565 17.20 9.79 4.94
CA SER A 565 18.43 10.29 5.53
C SER A 565 18.30 11.79 5.79
N THR A 566 18.83 12.24 6.92
CA THR A 566 18.81 13.66 7.31
C THR A 566 20.23 14.13 7.57
N ILE A 567 20.59 15.31 7.03
CA ILE A 567 21.87 15.94 7.26
C ILE A 567 21.71 17.41 7.57
N ARG A 568 22.50 17.92 8.54
CA ARG A 568 22.56 19.34 8.83
C ARG A 568 23.60 20.02 7.95
N TYR A 569 23.14 20.94 7.12
CA TYR A 569 24.00 21.76 6.28
C TYR A 569 24.18 23.14 6.91
N LYS A 570 25.44 23.60 7.07
CA LYS A 570 25.80 24.96 7.50
C LYS A 570 26.33 25.70 6.27
N GLN A 571 25.67 26.75 5.86
CA GLN A 571 26.24 27.65 4.86
C GLN A 571 27.47 28.32 5.46
N PRO A 572 28.64 28.30 4.81
CA PRO A 572 29.80 28.99 5.32
C PRO A 572 29.48 30.50 5.48
N THR A 573 29.77 31.05 6.61
CA THR A 573 29.72 32.51 6.81
C THR A 573 30.61 33.15 5.74
N PRO A 574 30.13 34.11 4.94
CA PRO A 574 31.01 34.84 4.05
C PRO A 574 32.12 35.46 4.90
N VAL A 575 33.35 35.08 4.67
CA VAL A 575 34.49 35.81 5.24
C VAL A 575 34.48 37.18 4.55
N LEU A 576 33.95 38.18 5.18
CA LEU A 576 34.16 39.57 4.80
C LEU A 576 35.66 39.85 4.91
N ILE A 577 36.37 39.66 3.80
CA ILE A 577 37.73 40.21 3.68
C ILE A 577 37.51 41.72 3.63
N SER A 578 37.57 42.37 4.79
CA SER A 578 37.72 43.81 4.89
C SER A 578 39.00 44.16 4.12
N ARG A 579 38.85 44.76 2.93
CA ARG A 579 39.97 45.44 2.27
C ARG A 579 40.32 46.68 3.11
N THR A 580 41.01 46.45 4.22
CA THR A 580 41.77 47.50 4.86
C THR A 580 42.97 47.78 3.95
N ASN A 581 43.05 48.97 3.40
CA ASN A 581 44.20 49.50 2.68
C ASN A 581 45.44 49.27 3.50
N LEU A 582 46.26 48.32 3.16
CA LEU A 582 47.63 48.19 3.69
C LEU A 582 48.48 49.30 3.04
N LEU A 583 48.56 50.42 3.70
CA LEU A 583 49.68 51.29 3.54
C LEU A 583 50.90 50.61 4.17
N LEU A 584 51.80 50.12 3.32
CA LEU A 584 53.09 49.61 3.72
C LEU A 584 53.88 50.73 4.41
N LYS A 585 54.07 50.65 5.75
CA LYS A 585 55.19 51.25 6.45
C LYS A 585 56.09 50.13 6.93
N SER A 586 57.32 50.17 6.46
CA SER A 586 58.39 49.28 6.84
C SER A 586 58.75 49.46 8.33
N GLY A 587 58.98 48.36 9.03
CA GLY A 587 59.72 48.32 10.29
C GLY A 587 59.04 47.53 11.40
N GLU A 588 59.79 46.53 11.85
CA GLU A 588 59.76 45.87 13.16
C GLU A 588 58.71 44.77 13.43
N ILE A 589 59.28 43.57 13.52
CA ILE A 589 58.67 42.36 14.07
C ILE A 589 58.72 42.46 15.59
N GLN A 590 57.57 42.42 16.25
CA GLN A 590 57.45 42.01 17.66
C GLN A 590 56.41 40.90 17.77
N SER A 591 56.86 39.78 18.32
CA SER A 591 56.05 38.64 18.73
C SER A 591 55.12 39.03 19.86
N VAL A 592 53.82 38.77 19.70
CA VAL A 592 52.88 38.77 20.82
C VAL A 592 52.29 37.36 20.93
N GLU A 593 52.70 36.69 22.00
CA GLU A 593 52.01 35.53 22.54
C GLU A 593 50.66 36.00 23.04
N THR A 594 49.59 35.32 22.66
CA THR A 594 48.30 35.38 23.37
C THR A 594 47.83 33.97 23.62
N ASP A 595 47.91 33.57 24.87
CA ASP A 595 47.19 32.52 25.51
C ASP A 595 45.68 32.66 25.25
N ASN A 596 45.03 31.62 24.77
CA ASN A 596 43.64 31.33 25.07
C ASN A 596 43.44 29.82 24.99
N GLU A 597 43.43 29.21 26.15
CA GLU A 597 42.89 27.88 26.38
C GLU A 597 41.42 27.84 26.01
N LEU A 598 41.04 26.93 25.13
CA LEU A 598 39.65 26.52 24.94
C LEU A 598 39.57 25.01 25.09
N ASN A 599 39.09 24.66 26.29
CA ASN A 599 38.67 23.31 26.59
C ASN A 599 37.57 22.86 25.65
N SER A 600 37.79 21.78 24.91
CA SER A 600 36.78 20.75 24.58
C SER A 600 37.40 19.56 23.88
N GLU A 601 37.96 18.65 24.66
CA GLU A 601 38.37 17.32 24.16
C GLU A 601 37.17 16.48 23.63
N GLU A 602 35.93 16.76 24.05
CA GLU A 602 34.74 16.05 23.60
C GLU A 602 34.29 16.43 22.17
N GLU A 603 34.47 17.69 21.76
CA GLU A 603 34.12 18.11 20.38
C GLU A 603 35.12 17.60 19.34
N VAL A 604 36.39 17.47 19.73
CA VAL A 604 37.47 16.95 18.87
C VAL A 604 37.30 15.44 18.65
N THR A 605 36.82 14.67 19.64
CA THR A 605 36.59 13.24 19.53
C THR A 605 35.38 12.93 18.63
N GLN A 606 34.30 13.72 18.68
CA GLN A 606 33.17 13.58 17.78
C GLN A 606 33.50 14.01 16.34
N ALA A 607 34.32 15.06 16.16
CA ALA A 607 34.77 15.47 14.84
C ALA A 607 35.69 14.41 14.21
N ASN A 608 36.59 13.80 14.97
CA ASN A 608 37.46 12.74 14.50
C ASN A 608 36.72 11.43 14.23
N ALA A 609 35.67 11.09 15.01
CA ALA A 609 34.78 9.94 14.73
C ALA A 609 33.96 10.17 13.47
N THR A 610 33.55 11.40 13.17
CA THR A 610 32.83 11.76 11.93
C THR A 610 33.76 11.73 10.72
N ILE A 611 35.02 12.14 10.89
CA ILE A 611 36.06 12.07 9.85
C ILE A 611 36.43 10.60 9.55
N ALA A 612 36.54 9.74 10.56
CA ALA A 612 36.79 8.31 10.36
C ALA A 612 35.65 7.59 9.65
N LYS A 613 34.37 8.02 9.82
CA LYS A 613 33.23 7.49 9.05
C LYS A 613 33.15 8.02 7.61
N VAL A 614 33.75 9.17 7.33
CA VAL A 614 33.85 9.74 5.97
C VAL A 614 34.97 9.06 5.17
N ALA A 615 35.95 8.45 5.82
CA ALA A 615 37.06 7.76 5.18
C ALA A 615 36.63 6.54 4.35
N ASP A 616 35.49 5.90 4.64
CA ASP A 616 34.95 4.80 3.84
C ASP A 616 34.45 5.20 2.43
N PHE A 617 34.33 6.50 2.12
CA PHE A 617 33.99 7.02 0.78
C PHE A 617 35.12 7.83 0.13
N ALA A 618 36.23 7.97 0.81
CA ALA A 618 37.30 8.87 0.40
C ALA A 618 38.10 8.37 -0.80
N ASP A 619 38.01 7.06 -1.12
CA ASP A 619 38.85 6.41 -2.11
C ASP A 619 38.10 5.93 -3.38
N GLU A 620 36.78 6.22 -3.54
CA GLU A 620 36.07 5.85 -4.77
C GLU A 620 36.07 6.98 -5.81
N THR A 621 36.43 6.67 -7.04
CA THR A 621 36.29 7.59 -8.18
C THR A 621 34.82 7.75 -8.54
N LEU A 622 34.31 9.00 -8.48
CA LEU A 622 32.92 9.35 -8.74
C LEU A 622 32.77 10.24 -9.97
N ILE A 623 31.78 9.97 -10.81
CA ILE A 623 31.44 10.81 -11.99
C ILE A 623 30.04 11.41 -11.79
N TYR A 624 29.95 12.75 -11.81
CA TYR A 624 28.70 13.46 -11.56
C TYR A 624 28.64 14.87 -12.20
N PRO A 625 27.42 15.36 -12.56
CA PRO A 625 26.14 14.65 -12.56
C PRO A 625 26.09 13.58 -13.66
N ASN A 626 25.34 12.52 -13.41
CA ASN A 626 24.99 11.53 -14.40
C ASN A 626 23.51 11.10 -14.16
N PRO A 627 22.55 11.46 -15.03
CA PRO A 627 22.71 12.13 -16.31
C PRO A 627 23.28 13.56 -16.24
N SER A 628 23.94 14.00 -17.34
CA SER A 628 24.56 15.31 -17.48
C SER A 628 23.89 16.13 -18.58
N THR A 629 23.87 17.45 -18.44
CA THR A 629 23.54 18.40 -19.52
C THR A 629 24.73 18.78 -20.37
N GLY A 630 25.84 18.06 -20.21
CA GLY A 630 27.10 18.26 -20.95
C GLY A 630 28.30 18.52 -20.04
N LEU A 631 28.10 19.12 -18.88
CA LEU A 631 29.14 19.38 -17.91
C LEU A 631 29.08 18.33 -16.79
N PHE A 632 30.16 17.62 -16.55
CA PHE A 632 30.29 16.66 -15.45
C PHE A 632 31.67 16.70 -14.80
N ASN A 633 31.77 16.19 -13.59
CA ASN A 633 33.00 16.12 -12.83
C ASN A 633 33.41 14.68 -12.61
N ILE A 634 34.69 14.43 -12.52
CA ILE A 634 35.28 13.20 -12.02
C ILE A 634 36.02 13.53 -10.72
N SER A 635 35.52 13.02 -9.61
CA SER A 635 36.20 13.11 -8.30
C SER A 635 37.03 11.84 -8.10
N PHE A 636 38.29 12.01 -7.75
CA PHE A 636 39.23 10.91 -7.52
C PHE A 636 39.36 10.56 -6.01
N GLY A 637 38.50 11.09 -5.17
CA GLY A 637 38.55 10.90 -3.72
C GLY A 637 39.18 12.08 -2.98
N SER A 638 39.54 11.86 -1.71
CA SER A 638 40.12 12.87 -0.84
C SER A 638 41.64 13.03 -1.03
N THR A 639 42.30 12.00 -1.55
CA THR A 639 43.72 11.98 -1.83
C THR A 639 43.98 12.33 -3.30
N PRO A 640 44.86 13.31 -3.63
CA PRO A 640 45.16 13.62 -5.00
C PRO A 640 45.77 12.40 -5.72
N VAL A 641 45.19 12.02 -6.88
CA VAL A 641 45.77 10.98 -7.73
C VAL A 641 47.10 11.47 -8.33
N ARG A 642 48.11 10.60 -8.36
CA ARG A 642 49.41 10.93 -8.92
C ARG A 642 49.32 11.17 -10.42
N GLN A 643 48.59 10.29 -11.12
CA GLN A 643 48.32 10.41 -12.54
C GLN A 643 47.00 9.75 -12.90
N ALA A 644 46.13 10.45 -13.63
CA ALA A 644 44.91 9.90 -14.20
C ALA A 644 44.85 10.21 -15.71
N THR A 645 44.56 9.20 -16.53
CA THR A 645 44.24 9.38 -17.97
C THR A 645 42.81 8.96 -18.19
N ILE A 646 41.94 9.88 -18.58
CA ILE A 646 40.51 9.68 -18.80
C ILE A 646 40.20 9.80 -20.28
N LYS A 647 39.48 8.82 -20.82
CA LYS A 647 39.03 8.72 -22.20
C LYS A 647 37.51 8.68 -22.28
N ILE A 648 36.92 9.39 -23.22
CA ILE A 648 35.47 9.40 -23.46
C ILE A 648 35.23 8.79 -24.83
N PHE A 649 34.35 7.80 -24.89
CA PHE A 649 34.00 7.08 -26.12
C PHE A 649 32.48 7.20 -26.38
N ASP A 650 32.07 7.15 -27.65
CA ASP A 650 30.69 6.88 -28.00
C ASP A 650 30.34 5.38 -27.76
N ILE A 651 29.05 5.04 -27.98
CA ILE A 651 28.58 3.65 -27.80
C ILE A 651 29.16 2.65 -28.81
N GLN A 652 29.77 3.15 -29.90
CA GLN A 652 30.40 2.34 -30.94
C GLN A 652 31.91 2.12 -30.64
N GLY A 653 32.42 2.70 -29.53
CA GLY A 653 33.82 2.60 -29.12
C GLY A 653 34.76 3.59 -29.78
N LYS A 654 34.25 4.61 -30.49
CA LYS A 654 35.06 5.67 -31.07
C LYS A 654 35.51 6.63 -29.97
N LEU A 655 36.82 6.88 -29.87
CA LEU A 655 37.37 7.86 -28.95
C LEU A 655 36.97 9.27 -29.34
N LEU A 656 36.36 10.02 -28.41
CA LEU A 656 35.89 11.39 -28.58
C LEU A 656 36.77 12.40 -27.86
N ASN A 657 37.30 12.04 -26.69
CA ASN A 657 38.16 12.90 -25.89
C ASN A 657 39.13 12.07 -25.03
N GLU A 658 40.35 12.58 -24.79
CA GLU A 658 41.35 12.00 -23.91
C GLU A 658 42.09 13.12 -23.18
N LEU A 659 42.11 13.05 -21.86
CA LEU A 659 42.78 14.03 -20.99
C LEU A 659 43.60 13.31 -19.92
N THR A 660 44.78 13.87 -19.61
CA THR A 660 45.67 13.34 -18.56
C THR A 660 45.89 14.44 -17.50
N PHE A 661 45.74 14.05 -16.24
CA PHE A 661 45.84 14.91 -15.07
C PHE A 661 46.92 14.39 -14.12
N GLN A 662 47.51 15.27 -13.33
CA GLN A 662 48.46 14.94 -12.27
C GLN A 662 48.13 15.71 -11.00
N ASN A 663 48.26 15.07 -9.84
CA ASN A 663 48.03 15.67 -8.51
C ASN A 663 46.65 16.34 -8.38
N SER A 664 45.61 15.68 -8.91
CA SER A 664 44.25 16.20 -8.87
C SER A 664 43.31 15.34 -8.02
N THR A 665 42.38 16.00 -7.32
CA THR A 665 41.28 15.36 -6.60
C THR A 665 39.96 15.48 -7.34
N LEU A 666 39.84 16.40 -8.31
CA LEU A 666 38.60 16.70 -9.02
C LEU A 666 38.92 17.32 -10.40
N GLU A 667 38.32 16.74 -11.44
CA GLU A 667 38.42 17.28 -12.79
C GLU A 667 37.06 17.46 -13.43
N ARG A 668 36.92 18.51 -14.25
CA ARG A 668 35.69 18.89 -14.92
C ARG A 668 35.78 18.64 -16.42
N PHE A 669 34.76 18.01 -16.97
CA PHE A 669 34.62 17.67 -18.38
C PHE A 669 33.43 18.38 -18.99
N ASP A 670 33.58 18.81 -20.25
CA ASP A 670 32.53 19.40 -21.06
C ASP A 670 32.33 18.59 -22.33
N ILE A 671 31.16 17.97 -22.43
CA ILE A 671 30.69 17.26 -23.63
C ILE A 671 29.38 17.85 -24.16
N SER A 672 29.06 19.11 -23.82
CA SER A 672 27.80 19.77 -24.19
C SER A 672 27.62 19.93 -25.70
N THR A 673 28.71 19.88 -26.46
CA THR A 673 28.72 19.94 -27.93
C THR A 673 28.41 18.61 -28.61
N LEU A 674 28.40 17.50 -27.86
CA LEU A 674 28.12 16.18 -28.40
C LEU A 674 26.61 15.93 -28.51
N PRO A 675 26.15 15.04 -29.41
CA PRO A 675 24.75 14.64 -29.47
C PRO A 675 24.23 14.04 -28.17
N LYS A 676 22.95 14.23 -27.85
CA LYS A 676 22.31 13.57 -26.70
C LYS A 676 22.41 12.06 -26.84
N GLY A 677 22.77 11.36 -25.76
CA GLY A 677 22.97 9.91 -25.78
C GLY A 677 23.82 9.39 -24.63
N ILE A 678 24.25 8.13 -24.75
CA ILE A 678 25.10 7.45 -23.78
C ILE A 678 26.55 7.46 -24.27
N TYR A 679 27.45 7.82 -23.36
CA TYR A 679 28.91 7.82 -23.59
C TYR A 679 29.60 6.93 -22.57
N ILE A 680 30.73 6.37 -22.91
CA ILE A 680 31.57 5.54 -22.04
C ILE A 680 32.76 6.38 -21.59
N VAL A 681 32.89 6.58 -20.29
CA VAL A 681 34.06 7.19 -19.66
C VAL A 681 34.91 6.07 -19.12
N SER A 682 36.13 5.96 -19.61
CA SER A 682 37.10 4.93 -19.19
C SER A 682 38.44 5.58 -18.91
N GLY A 683 39.20 5.03 -17.98
CA GLY A 683 40.53 5.61 -17.66
C GLY A 683 41.42 4.68 -16.87
N LEU A 684 42.65 5.16 -16.71
CA LEU A 684 43.67 4.63 -15.80
C LEU A 684 43.91 5.69 -14.72
N ILE A 685 43.71 5.33 -13.46
CA ILE A 685 43.91 6.18 -12.30
C ILE A 685 44.93 5.51 -11.40
N ASP A 686 46.11 6.10 -11.28
CA ASP A 686 47.25 5.52 -10.56
C ASP A 686 47.56 4.05 -10.93
N GLY A 687 47.27 3.67 -12.20
CA GLY A 687 47.47 2.32 -12.72
C GLY A 687 46.25 1.40 -12.63
N GLU A 688 45.19 1.79 -11.94
CA GLU A 688 43.94 1.04 -11.87
C GLU A 688 42.96 1.45 -12.98
N LYS A 689 42.26 0.48 -13.57
CA LYS A 689 41.28 0.71 -14.64
C LYS A 689 39.92 1.07 -14.06
N MET A 690 39.35 2.17 -14.57
CA MET A 690 37.96 2.51 -14.35
C MET A 690 37.16 2.52 -15.66
N SER A 691 35.88 2.19 -15.62
CA SER A 691 34.96 2.38 -16.73
C SER A 691 33.56 2.55 -16.23
N THR A 692 32.86 3.58 -16.75
CA THR A 692 31.45 3.84 -16.40
C THR A 692 30.73 4.47 -17.58
N LYS A 693 29.38 4.54 -17.52
CA LYS A 693 28.55 5.20 -18.55
C LYS A 693 28.09 6.55 -18.05
N ILE A 694 28.08 7.55 -18.92
CA ILE A 694 27.45 8.85 -18.68
C ILE A 694 26.34 9.07 -19.71
N SER A 695 25.20 9.59 -19.26
CA SER A 695 24.07 9.95 -20.12
C SER A 695 24.04 11.46 -20.31
N LEU A 696 24.12 11.91 -21.56
CA LEU A 696 23.94 13.31 -21.96
C LEU A 696 22.49 13.54 -22.36
N GLN A 697 21.80 14.48 -21.69
CA GLN A 697 20.38 14.79 -21.85
C GLN A 697 20.16 16.24 -22.33
#